data_99950ed083597dba8edb78bcd0953ade
#
_entry.id   99950ed083597dba8edb78bcd0953ade
#
_cell.length_a   1.000
_cell.length_b   1.000
_cell.length_c   1.000
_cell.angle_alpha   90.00
_cell.angle_beta   90.00
_cell.angle_gamma   90.00
#
_symmetry.space_group_name_H-M   'P 1'
#
loop_
_entity.id
_entity.type
_entity.pdbx_description
1 polymer ?
#
loop_
_entity_poly.entity_id
_entity_poly.type
_entity_poly.pdbx_seq_one_letter_code
_entity_poly.pdbx_strand_id
1 'polypeptide(L)'
;MYLFKFIFIITLFFGAINNGYASQTDPIDNILINDFKLISKSSSKTIIPVINKILSTKSPKTELFLNLWKDKDLYFLKKNNVIVTINQKTSKGYELIKFTNNKKLGFFSKTEIKNIKPNSGVRAKISNALIGYEILNSNKSIRKRSLESLSRNFQPKYLTILETALVKEKDPALKKRMKELMILGTIKFSNNKQKKILAISSLKDNMSVESRGILSNLLESKIYVSTKKPKMLNLARIIIPGVTVKNIDGSSDTPLIYFGEKPELSKDEALKLLIKSNLIKNYVSLKKRDDLLKQNIKNGAIENIMVASLNTNEAREKVYKILANLGKVPAIIDEKEINKLLKNSYFYATYNETDFDIITVSKTILNNIIHKVKFYKYLDLFLDGLSLSSIYFLAAIGLAITFGVMRVINMAHGEFIMIGAYTGYVVQLIIPNHTLSLLIAFPLAFIVTFLSGVIMERLVIRHLYKNPLDTLLATFGISIALQQIAKNIFGTQAMPLTSPDWLDGAFIFNDVLSISLIRVAIFALGIIFLILILLIMNKTRLGLETKAVTQNPMMASSMGINPDKINMLTFGFGSGIAGVAGVAIGLFSKVTSEIGSDYIVQSFMTVVVGGVGSIWGTLAGSTLIGMLQKFIEWF
;
A
#
# COMPACT_ATOMS: atom_id res chain seq x y z
N MET A 1 -61.42 -53.26 -12.01
CA MET A 1 -60.49 -54.39 -12.06
C MET A 1 -59.13 -54.06 -12.73
N TYR A 2 -59.03 -52.98 -13.52
CA TYR A 2 -57.77 -52.55 -14.12
C TYR A 2 -56.92 -51.63 -13.25
N LEU A 3 -57.45 -50.91 -12.32
CA LEU A 3 -56.71 -50.01 -11.41
C LEU A 3 -55.88 -50.76 -10.34
N PHE A 4 -56.35 -51.93 -9.91
CA PHE A 4 -55.70 -52.79 -8.92
C PHE A 4 -54.46 -53.55 -9.53
N LYS A 5 -54.53 -53.86 -10.83
CA LYS A 5 -53.39 -54.47 -11.53
C LYS A 5 -52.28 -53.49 -11.79
N PHE A 6 -52.58 -52.18 -11.97
CA PHE A 6 -51.56 -51.13 -12.20
C PHE A 6 -50.82 -50.78 -10.91
N ILE A 7 -51.46 -50.77 -9.77
CA ILE A 7 -50.84 -50.52 -8.46
C ILE A 7 -49.93 -51.71 -8.04
N PHE A 8 -50.30 -52.94 -8.39
CA PHE A 8 -49.50 -54.14 -8.08
C PHE A 8 -48.23 -54.23 -8.96
N ILE A 9 -48.22 -53.71 -10.19
CA ILE A 9 -47.03 -53.62 -11.04
C ILE A 9 -46.10 -52.51 -10.58
N ILE A 10 -46.61 -51.37 -10.08
CA ILE A 10 -45.79 -50.29 -9.52
C ILE A 10 -45.15 -50.69 -8.20
N THR A 11 -45.83 -51.47 -7.35
CA THR A 11 -45.23 -51.98 -6.09
C THR A 11 -44.18 -53.08 -6.33
N LEU A 12 -44.31 -53.87 -7.41
CA LEU A 12 -43.27 -54.83 -7.80
C LEU A 12 -42.03 -54.16 -8.45
N PHE A 13 -42.21 -53.01 -9.12
CA PHE A 13 -41.08 -52.26 -9.69
C PHE A 13 -40.33 -51.46 -8.61
N PHE A 14 -40.96 -51.03 -7.53
CA PHE A 14 -40.29 -50.38 -6.39
C PHE A 14 -39.69 -51.39 -5.39
N GLY A 15 -40.11 -52.65 -5.42
CA GLY A 15 -39.53 -53.72 -4.59
C GLY A 15 -38.25 -54.38 -5.14
N ALA A 16 -37.92 -54.12 -6.41
CA ALA A 16 -36.74 -54.69 -7.06
C ALA A 16 -35.52 -53.76 -7.15
N ILE A 17 -35.59 -52.54 -6.59
CA ILE A 17 -34.47 -51.59 -6.54
C ILE A 17 -33.81 -51.58 -5.14
N ASN A 18 -34.02 -52.58 -4.34
CA ASN A 18 -33.22 -52.86 -3.15
C ASN A 18 -32.13 -53.94 -3.43
N ASN A 19 -31.46 -53.83 -4.56
CA ASN A 19 -30.24 -54.55 -4.79
C ASN A 19 -29.09 -53.78 -4.14
N GLY A 20 -28.50 -54.44 -3.15
CA GLY A 20 -27.38 -54.04 -2.39
C GLY A 20 -26.34 -53.28 -3.20
N TYR A 21 -26.26 -51.98 -2.97
CA TYR A 21 -24.99 -51.29 -3.17
C TYR A 21 -24.02 -51.94 -2.20
N ALA A 22 -23.23 -52.90 -2.71
CA ALA A 22 -21.98 -53.25 -2.11
C ALA A 22 -21.28 -51.89 -1.88
N SER A 23 -21.04 -51.56 -0.64
CA SER A 23 -20.36 -50.35 -0.20
C SER A 23 -19.00 -50.33 -0.88
N GLN A 24 -18.92 -49.81 -2.10
CA GLN A 24 -17.62 -49.45 -2.69
C GLN A 24 -16.96 -48.50 -1.73
N THR A 25 -15.95 -48.96 -1.04
CA THR A 25 -15.15 -48.14 -0.14
C THR A 25 -14.63 -46.98 -0.97
N ASP A 26 -14.95 -45.73 -0.57
CA ASP A 26 -14.47 -44.55 -1.26
C ASP A 26 -12.94 -44.61 -1.36
N PRO A 27 -12.35 -44.36 -2.52
CA PRO A 27 -10.88 -44.44 -2.70
C PRO A 27 -10.07 -43.67 -1.68
N ILE A 28 -10.66 -42.60 -1.09
CA ILE A 28 -10.02 -41.82 -0.03
C ILE A 28 -9.83 -42.62 1.26
N ASP A 29 -10.73 -43.59 1.55
CA ASP A 29 -10.71 -44.34 2.80
C ASP A 29 -9.42 -45.13 2.99
N ASN A 30 -8.92 -45.75 1.91
CA ASN A 30 -7.65 -46.49 1.91
C ASN A 30 -6.46 -45.59 2.24
N ILE A 31 -6.47 -44.32 1.75
CA ILE A 31 -5.42 -43.35 2.04
C ILE A 31 -5.49 -42.90 3.49
N LEU A 32 -6.68 -42.66 4.02
CA LEU A 32 -6.88 -42.25 5.41
C LEU A 32 -6.43 -43.31 6.41
N ILE A 33 -6.52 -44.59 6.05
CA ILE A 33 -6.04 -45.70 6.87
C ILE A 33 -4.52 -45.87 6.74
N ASN A 34 -4.01 -45.96 5.51
CA ASN A 34 -2.61 -46.25 5.25
C ASN A 34 -1.66 -45.12 5.64
N ASP A 35 -2.05 -43.88 5.36
CA ASP A 35 -1.24 -42.69 5.62
C ASP A 35 -1.67 -41.97 6.94
N PHE A 36 -2.45 -42.63 7.82
CA PHE A 36 -2.97 -42.07 9.09
C PHE A 36 -1.89 -41.40 9.93
N LYS A 37 -0.71 -42.01 10.08
CA LYS A 37 0.40 -41.46 10.88
C LYS A 37 0.90 -40.15 10.32
N LEU A 38 0.97 -39.99 8.98
CA LEU A 38 1.36 -38.74 8.32
C LEU A 38 0.29 -37.67 8.42
N ILE A 39 -0.98 -38.03 8.43
CA ILE A 39 -2.11 -37.13 8.60
C ILE A 39 -2.21 -36.62 10.04
N SER A 40 -2.17 -37.53 11.02
CA SER A 40 -2.35 -37.21 12.45
C SER A 40 -1.17 -36.44 13.05
N LYS A 41 0.07 -36.69 12.56
CA LYS A 41 1.31 -35.98 12.93
C LYS A 41 1.92 -35.28 11.73
N SER A 42 1.11 -34.46 11.06
CA SER A 42 1.48 -33.84 9.79
C SER A 42 2.63 -32.84 9.89
N SER A 43 3.60 -32.96 8.98
CA SER A 43 4.72 -32.04 8.80
C SER A 43 4.69 -31.42 7.41
N SER A 44 5.02 -30.13 7.30
CA SER A 44 5.08 -29.45 6.00
C SER A 44 6.10 -30.05 5.02
N LYS A 45 7.10 -30.79 5.54
CA LYS A 45 8.11 -31.47 4.71
C LYS A 45 7.60 -32.77 4.08
N THR A 46 6.70 -33.51 4.76
CA THR A 46 6.30 -34.88 4.38
C THR A 46 4.87 -35.02 3.90
N ILE A 47 4.04 -33.98 4.00
CA ILE A 47 2.60 -34.09 3.76
C ILE A 47 2.20 -33.99 2.28
N ILE A 48 3.03 -33.40 1.41
CA ILE A 48 2.71 -33.19 -0.01
C ILE A 48 2.33 -34.50 -0.74
N PRO A 49 3.06 -35.61 -0.60
CA PRO A 49 2.68 -36.88 -1.23
C PRO A 49 1.28 -37.35 -0.82
N VAL A 50 0.93 -37.20 0.46
CA VAL A 50 -0.41 -37.60 0.99
C VAL A 50 -1.51 -36.73 0.39
N ILE A 51 -1.30 -35.41 0.36
CA ILE A 51 -2.26 -34.49 -0.27
C ILE A 51 -2.44 -34.83 -1.76
N ASN A 52 -1.35 -35.11 -2.48
CA ASN A 52 -1.43 -35.48 -3.90
C ASN A 52 -2.18 -36.81 -4.12
N LYS A 53 -1.97 -37.82 -3.26
CA LYS A 53 -2.75 -39.06 -3.28
C LYS A 53 -4.24 -38.80 -3.08
N ILE A 54 -4.60 -37.96 -2.09
CA ILE A 54 -5.99 -37.58 -1.82
C ILE A 54 -6.61 -36.88 -3.04
N LEU A 55 -5.88 -35.93 -3.66
CA LEU A 55 -6.34 -35.23 -4.86
C LEU A 55 -6.54 -36.17 -6.06
N SER A 56 -5.66 -37.16 -6.22
CA SER A 56 -5.73 -38.12 -7.34
C SER A 56 -6.95 -39.06 -7.26
N THR A 57 -7.55 -39.24 -6.09
CA THR A 57 -8.77 -40.05 -5.93
C THR A 57 -9.98 -39.44 -6.64
N LYS A 58 -10.00 -38.12 -6.85
CA LYS A 58 -11.18 -37.36 -7.35
C LYS A 58 -12.48 -37.68 -6.60
N SER A 59 -12.36 -38.13 -5.36
CA SER A 59 -13.53 -38.45 -4.52
C SER A 59 -14.35 -37.18 -4.24
N PRO A 60 -15.68 -37.24 -4.21
CA PRO A 60 -16.54 -36.14 -3.78
C PRO A 60 -16.23 -35.61 -2.38
N LYS A 61 -15.62 -36.46 -1.53
CA LYS A 61 -15.24 -36.11 -0.15
C LYS A 61 -13.90 -35.41 -0.04
N THR A 62 -13.10 -35.31 -1.13
CA THR A 62 -11.76 -34.71 -1.11
C THR A 62 -11.77 -33.26 -0.63
N GLU A 63 -12.66 -32.43 -1.17
CA GLU A 63 -12.78 -31.02 -0.79
C GLU A 63 -13.19 -30.89 0.70
N LEU A 64 -14.21 -31.64 1.11
CA LEU A 64 -14.69 -31.64 2.50
C LEU A 64 -13.60 -32.07 3.48
N PHE A 65 -12.88 -33.15 3.17
CA PHE A 65 -11.78 -33.65 4.00
C PHE A 65 -10.68 -32.59 4.18
N LEU A 66 -10.22 -32.01 3.08
CA LEU A 66 -9.15 -31.02 3.10
C LEU A 66 -9.56 -29.75 3.85
N ASN A 67 -10.82 -29.29 3.72
CA ASN A 67 -11.34 -28.16 4.47
C ASN A 67 -11.40 -28.44 5.97
N LEU A 68 -12.02 -29.56 6.38
CA LEU A 68 -12.07 -29.95 7.78
C LEU A 68 -10.66 -30.12 8.40
N TRP A 69 -9.72 -30.64 7.62
CA TRP A 69 -8.33 -30.76 8.08
C TRP A 69 -7.67 -29.39 8.26
N LYS A 70 -7.81 -28.49 7.28
CA LYS A 70 -7.32 -27.10 7.32
C LYS A 70 -7.86 -26.35 8.53
N ASP A 71 -9.16 -26.51 8.80
CA ASP A 71 -9.90 -25.77 9.84
C ASP A 71 -9.77 -26.41 11.23
N LYS A 72 -9.08 -27.54 11.34
CA LYS A 72 -8.82 -28.31 12.58
C LYS A 72 -10.09 -29.00 13.13
N ASP A 73 -11.05 -29.32 12.28
CA ASP A 73 -12.29 -29.98 12.64
C ASP A 73 -12.26 -31.49 12.42
N LEU A 74 -11.08 -32.05 12.11
CA LEU A 74 -10.85 -33.49 12.10
C LEU A 74 -10.36 -33.99 13.45
N TYR A 75 -10.93 -35.12 13.85
CA TYR A 75 -10.56 -35.84 15.07
C TYR A 75 -10.30 -37.32 14.75
N PHE A 76 -9.71 -38.03 15.65
CA PHE A 76 -9.62 -39.49 15.59
C PHE A 76 -9.85 -40.13 16.95
N LEU A 77 -10.41 -41.35 16.92
CA LEU A 77 -10.56 -42.19 18.10
C LEU A 77 -9.21 -42.81 18.46
N LYS A 78 -8.76 -42.65 19.70
CA LYS A 78 -7.46 -43.17 20.18
C LYS A 78 -7.38 -44.69 20.15
N LYS A 79 -8.53 -45.38 20.33
CA LYS A 79 -8.61 -46.85 20.40
C LYS A 79 -8.25 -47.54 19.07
N ASN A 80 -8.67 -46.97 17.93
CA ASN A 80 -8.57 -47.63 16.63
C ASN A 80 -8.13 -46.73 15.48
N ASN A 81 -7.69 -45.49 15.78
CA ASN A 81 -7.20 -44.53 14.81
C ASN A 81 -8.19 -44.14 13.69
N VAL A 82 -9.49 -44.34 13.91
CA VAL A 82 -10.53 -43.97 12.94
C VAL A 82 -10.72 -42.47 12.92
N ILE A 83 -10.67 -41.87 11.73
CA ILE A 83 -10.92 -40.44 11.53
C ILE A 83 -12.41 -40.14 11.63
N VAL A 84 -12.75 -39.15 12.45
CA VAL A 84 -14.12 -38.77 12.82
C VAL A 84 -14.29 -37.26 12.81
N THR A 85 -15.54 -36.82 12.68
CA THR A 85 -15.98 -35.44 12.88
C THR A 85 -16.95 -35.37 14.06
N ILE A 86 -17.04 -34.22 14.70
CA ILE A 86 -17.99 -33.98 15.78
C ILE A 86 -19.30 -33.46 15.16
N ASN A 87 -20.39 -34.19 15.37
CA ASN A 87 -21.72 -33.76 14.96
C ASN A 87 -22.33 -32.78 15.96
N GLN A 88 -22.32 -33.15 17.24
CA GLN A 88 -22.90 -32.34 18.32
C GLN A 88 -22.10 -32.47 19.60
N LYS A 89 -22.04 -31.39 20.37
CA LYS A 89 -21.49 -31.37 21.74
C LYS A 89 -22.65 -31.31 22.72
N THR A 90 -22.74 -32.28 23.61
CA THR A 90 -23.77 -32.35 24.64
C THR A 90 -23.16 -32.58 26.02
N SER A 91 -23.97 -32.50 27.07
CA SER A 91 -23.54 -32.86 28.43
C SER A 91 -23.11 -34.32 28.56
N LYS A 92 -23.55 -35.20 27.68
CA LYS A 92 -23.16 -36.64 27.61
C LYS A 92 -21.85 -36.89 26.87
N GLY A 93 -21.23 -35.85 26.28
CA GLY A 93 -20.00 -35.95 25.50
C GLY A 93 -20.15 -35.45 24.06
N TYR A 94 -19.27 -35.95 23.19
CA TYR A 94 -19.23 -35.60 21.78
C TYR A 94 -19.88 -36.70 20.94
N GLU A 95 -20.95 -36.38 20.21
CA GLU A 95 -21.52 -37.30 19.22
C GLU A 95 -20.57 -37.30 18.00
N LEU A 96 -20.06 -38.47 17.67
CA LEU A 96 -19.10 -38.66 16.59
C LEU A 96 -19.71 -39.29 15.35
N ILE A 97 -19.26 -38.81 14.19
CA ILE A 97 -19.58 -39.40 12.91
C ILE A 97 -18.27 -39.87 12.27
N LYS A 98 -18.25 -41.09 11.80
CA LYS A 98 -17.10 -41.63 11.03
C LYS A 98 -17.04 -40.91 9.67
N PHE A 99 -15.89 -40.26 9.35
CA PHE A 99 -15.75 -39.47 8.14
C PHE A 99 -15.98 -40.26 6.86
N THR A 100 -15.53 -41.53 6.83
CA THR A 100 -15.53 -42.36 5.62
C THR A 100 -16.94 -42.70 5.12
N ASN A 101 -17.86 -43.05 5.99
CA ASN A 101 -19.22 -43.55 5.62
C ASN A 101 -20.36 -42.79 6.30
N ASN A 102 -20.09 -41.68 6.97
CA ASN A 102 -21.05 -40.87 7.70
C ASN A 102 -21.86 -41.66 8.78
N LYS A 103 -21.35 -42.81 9.24
CA LYS A 103 -21.97 -43.61 10.27
C LYS A 103 -21.85 -42.94 11.63
N LYS A 104 -22.96 -42.75 12.35
CA LYS A 104 -22.95 -42.30 13.74
C LYS A 104 -22.34 -43.39 14.63
N LEU A 105 -21.32 -43.02 15.43
CA LEU A 105 -20.62 -43.94 16.31
C LEU A 105 -21.12 -43.85 17.76
N GLY A 106 -21.92 -42.84 18.09
CA GLY A 106 -22.44 -42.57 19.44
C GLY A 106 -21.64 -41.46 20.16
N PHE A 107 -21.78 -41.41 21.48
CA PHE A 107 -21.19 -40.40 22.33
C PHE A 107 -19.88 -40.88 22.92
N PHE A 108 -18.85 -40.04 22.87
CA PHE A 108 -17.53 -40.31 23.39
C PHE A 108 -17.05 -39.16 24.28
N SER A 109 -16.24 -39.48 25.26
CA SER A 109 -15.60 -38.48 26.13
C SER A 109 -14.48 -37.73 25.42
N LYS A 110 -14.12 -36.56 25.93
CA LYS A 110 -12.97 -35.76 25.42
C LYS A 110 -11.64 -36.52 25.51
N THR A 111 -11.53 -37.46 26.45
CA THR A 111 -10.32 -38.27 26.67
C THR A 111 -10.11 -39.35 25.63
N GLU A 112 -11.21 -39.84 24.99
CA GLU A 112 -11.17 -40.91 23.98
C GLU A 112 -10.85 -40.41 22.57
N ILE A 113 -10.99 -39.12 22.33
CA ILE A 113 -10.73 -38.50 21.03
C ILE A 113 -9.49 -37.62 21.06
N LYS A 114 -8.89 -37.41 19.89
CA LYS A 114 -7.81 -36.45 19.73
C LYS A 114 -7.99 -35.64 18.45
N ASN A 115 -7.82 -34.34 18.56
CA ASN A 115 -7.91 -33.43 17.42
C ASN A 115 -6.65 -33.52 16.54
N ILE A 116 -6.85 -33.52 15.22
CA ILE A 116 -5.77 -33.43 14.23
C ILE A 116 -5.49 -31.97 13.95
N LYS A 117 -4.38 -31.44 14.49
CA LYS A 117 -4.01 -30.02 14.40
C LYS A 117 -2.86 -29.81 13.42
N PRO A 118 -3.14 -29.53 12.14
CA PRO A 118 -2.08 -29.20 11.19
C PRO A 118 -1.42 -27.87 11.55
N ASN A 119 -0.10 -27.80 11.46
CA ASN A 119 0.65 -26.56 11.65
C ASN A 119 0.42 -25.58 10.48
N SER A 120 0.90 -24.34 10.59
CA SER A 120 0.71 -23.29 9.57
C SER A 120 1.25 -23.71 8.19
N GLY A 121 2.40 -24.36 8.14
CA GLY A 121 2.99 -24.84 6.89
C GLY A 121 2.16 -25.94 6.21
N VAL A 122 1.57 -26.87 6.97
CA VAL A 122 0.65 -27.90 6.44
C VAL A 122 -0.63 -27.25 5.94
N ARG A 123 -1.20 -26.32 6.70
CA ARG A 123 -2.41 -25.59 6.28
C ARG A 123 -2.19 -24.81 4.98
N ALA A 124 -1.04 -24.18 4.80
CA ALA A 124 -0.69 -23.53 3.54
C ALA A 124 -0.63 -24.52 2.36
N LYS A 125 -0.09 -25.75 2.57
CA LYS A 125 -0.08 -26.79 1.53
C LYS A 125 -1.49 -27.30 1.20
N ILE A 126 -2.34 -27.48 2.20
CA ILE A 126 -3.75 -27.85 2.00
C ILE A 126 -4.50 -26.74 1.25
N SER A 127 -4.32 -25.47 1.63
CA SER A 127 -4.95 -24.33 0.93
C SER A 127 -4.54 -24.28 -0.54
N ASN A 128 -3.26 -24.50 -0.84
CA ASN A 128 -2.78 -24.57 -2.22
C ASN A 128 -3.40 -25.73 -3.01
N ALA A 129 -3.69 -26.85 -2.35
CA ALA A 129 -4.35 -28.01 -2.96
C ALA A 129 -5.83 -27.75 -3.24
N LEU A 130 -6.50 -26.99 -2.37
CA LEU A 130 -7.92 -26.64 -2.49
C LEU A 130 -8.21 -25.62 -3.59
N ILE A 131 -7.22 -24.83 -4.05
CA ILE A 131 -7.43 -23.78 -5.06
C ILE A 131 -8.23 -24.30 -6.26
N GLY A 132 -7.93 -25.53 -6.74
CA GLY A 132 -8.61 -26.12 -7.89
C GLY A 132 -10.10 -26.37 -7.69
N TYR A 133 -10.53 -26.61 -6.47
CA TYR A 133 -11.94 -26.80 -6.09
C TYR A 133 -12.60 -25.47 -5.77
N GLU A 134 -11.92 -24.64 -4.98
CA GLU A 134 -12.44 -23.34 -4.52
C GLU A 134 -12.69 -22.36 -5.67
N ILE A 135 -11.89 -22.42 -6.75
CA ILE A 135 -12.04 -21.53 -7.92
C ILE A 135 -13.32 -21.81 -8.72
N LEU A 136 -13.87 -23.01 -8.59
CA LEU A 136 -15.14 -23.43 -9.22
C LEU A 136 -16.31 -23.43 -8.25
N ASN A 137 -16.12 -22.99 -7.01
CA ASN A 137 -17.14 -22.99 -5.97
C ASN A 137 -18.31 -22.06 -6.33
N SER A 138 -19.53 -22.43 -5.92
CA SER A 138 -20.74 -21.61 -6.13
C SER A 138 -20.67 -20.24 -5.42
N ASN A 139 -20.00 -20.16 -4.27
CA ASN A 139 -19.87 -18.95 -3.49
C ASN A 139 -18.81 -18.00 -4.06
N LYS A 140 -19.25 -16.79 -4.44
CA LYS A 140 -18.38 -15.72 -5.00
C LYS A 140 -17.19 -15.38 -4.09
N SER A 141 -17.42 -15.29 -2.77
CA SER A 141 -16.38 -14.92 -1.81
C SER A 141 -15.28 -15.98 -1.71
N ILE A 142 -15.62 -17.26 -1.85
CA ILE A 142 -14.65 -18.36 -1.89
C ILE A 142 -13.82 -18.28 -3.17
N ARG A 143 -14.48 -18.09 -4.33
CA ARG A 143 -13.77 -17.91 -5.61
C ARG A 143 -12.81 -16.72 -5.59
N LYS A 144 -13.24 -15.58 -5.01
CA LYS A 144 -12.38 -14.40 -4.87
C LYS A 144 -11.12 -14.70 -4.05
N ARG A 145 -11.28 -15.29 -2.86
CA ARG A 145 -10.14 -15.67 -2.00
C ARG A 145 -9.21 -16.67 -2.67
N SER A 146 -9.77 -17.61 -3.43
CA SER A 146 -8.99 -18.58 -4.20
C SER A 146 -8.12 -17.92 -5.26
N LEU A 147 -8.65 -16.94 -6.02
CA LEU A 147 -7.89 -16.15 -7.00
C LEU A 147 -6.78 -15.33 -6.35
N GLU A 148 -7.02 -14.75 -5.18
CA GLU A 148 -6.00 -14.03 -4.41
C GLU A 148 -4.88 -14.96 -3.92
N SER A 149 -5.24 -16.17 -3.48
CA SER A 149 -4.26 -17.20 -3.06
C SER A 149 -3.43 -17.70 -4.24
N LEU A 150 -4.09 -17.87 -5.40
CA LEU A 150 -3.45 -18.32 -6.63
C LEU A 150 -2.45 -17.26 -7.14
N SER A 151 -2.77 -15.98 -7.06
CA SER A 151 -1.87 -14.90 -7.51
C SER A 151 -0.54 -14.90 -6.75
N ARG A 152 -0.56 -15.25 -5.45
CA ARG A 152 0.64 -15.30 -4.60
C ARG A 152 1.56 -16.50 -4.89
N ASN A 153 1.01 -17.60 -5.39
CA ASN A 153 1.76 -18.85 -5.63
C ASN A 153 1.30 -19.56 -6.90
N PHE A 154 1.44 -18.86 -8.02
CA PHE A 154 1.00 -19.35 -9.32
C PHE A 154 1.89 -20.50 -9.81
N GLN A 155 1.28 -21.62 -10.21
CA GLN A 155 1.93 -22.80 -10.76
C GLN A 155 1.40 -23.14 -12.16
N PRO A 156 2.18 -23.79 -13.04
CA PRO A 156 1.75 -24.10 -14.41
C PRO A 156 0.41 -24.84 -14.50
N LYS A 157 0.14 -25.75 -13.57
CA LYS A 157 -1.11 -26.54 -13.51
C LYS A 157 -2.37 -25.71 -13.38
N TYR A 158 -2.26 -24.46 -12.86
CA TYR A 158 -3.42 -23.60 -12.68
C TYR A 158 -3.90 -22.93 -13.96
N LEU A 159 -3.10 -22.92 -15.03
CA LEU A 159 -3.53 -22.38 -16.33
C LEU A 159 -4.76 -23.11 -16.86
N THR A 160 -4.71 -24.43 -16.90
CA THR A 160 -5.84 -25.26 -17.38
C THR A 160 -7.07 -25.14 -16.49
N ILE A 161 -6.88 -25.01 -15.17
CA ILE A 161 -7.97 -24.82 -14.21
C ILE A 161 -8.63 -23.46 -14.45
N LEU A 162 -7.83 -22.40 -14.64
CA LEU A 162 -8.32 -21.05 -14.94
C LEU A 162 -9.08 -21.00 -16.27
N GLU A 163 -8.61 -21.68 -17.33
CA GLU A 163 -9.31 -21.79 -18.61
C GLU A 163 -10.70 -22.39 -18.41
N THR A 164 -10.81 -23.48 -17.66
CA THR A 164 -12.10 -24.13 -17.37
C THR A 164 -13.00 -23.24 -16.51
N ALA A 165 -12.43 -22.56 -15.51
CA ALA A 165 -13.16 -21.66 -14.62
C ALA A 165 -13.67 -20.40 -15.35
N LEU A 166 -12.89 -19.86 -16.27
CA LEU A 166 -13.22 -18.66 -17.04
C LEU A 166 -14.48 -18.82 -17.88
N VAL A 167 -14.70 -20.02 -18.44
CA VAL A 167 -15.89 -20.34 -19.23
C VAL A 167 -17.15 -20.32 -18.36
N LYS A 168 -17.05 -20.77 -17.10
CA LYS A 168 -18.16 -20.89 -16.15
C LYS A 168 -18.42 -19.63 -15.31
N GLU A 169 -17.43 -18.72 -15.21
CA GLU A 169 -17.56 -17.53 -14.36
C GLU A 169 -18.54 -16.51 -14.95
N LYS A 170 -19.51 -16.13 -14.14
CA LYS A 170 -20.55 -15.14 -14.49
C LYS A 170 -20.24 -13.73 -13.97
N ASP A 171 -19.45 -13.63 -12.90
CA ASP A 171 -19.12 -12.34 -12.32
C ASP A 171 -18.05 -11.62 -13.15
N PRO A 172 -18.33 -10.39 -13.65
CA PRO A 172 -17.42 -9.69 -14.55
C PRO A 172 -16.05 -9.37 -13.91
N ALA A 173 -16.04 -9.05 -12.61
CA ALA A 173 -14.80 -8.70 -11.89
C ALA A 173 -13.90 -9.92 -11.70
N LEU A 174 -14.47 -11.06 -11.28
CA LEU A 174 -13.72 -12.31 -11.16
C LEU A 174 -13.26 -12.82 -12.53
N LYS A 175 -14.10 -12.68 -13.55
CA LYS A 175 -13.74 -13.04 -14.93
C LYS A 175 -12.56 -12.22 -15.45
N LYS A 176 -12.55 -10.90 -15.18
CA LYS A 176 -11.42 -10.02 -15.51
C LYS A 176 -10.16 -10.49 -14.78
N ARG A 177 -10.26 -10.76 -13.48
CA ARG A 177 -9.12 -11.21 -12.67
C ARG A 177 -8.57 -12.56 -13.14
N MET A 178 -9.42 -13.52 -13.49
CA MET A 178 -8.99 -14.79 -14.08
C MET A 178 -8.21 -14.60 -15.38
N LYS A 179 -8.68 -13.72 -16.28
CA LYS A 179 -7.97 -13.39 -17.52
C LYS A 179 -6.60 -12.80 -17.26
N GLU A 180 -6.49 -11.85 -16.32
CA GLU A 180 -5.22 -11.25 -15.92
C GLU A 180 -4.24 -12.33 -15.42
N LEU A 181 -4.67 -13.19 -14.52
CA LEU A 181 -3.83 -14.28 -14.02
C LEU A 181 -3.43 -15.28 -15.10
N MET A 182 -4.29 -15.57 -16.05
CA MET A 182 -3.95 -16.40 -17.22
C MET A 182 -2.87 -15.75 -18.08
N ILE A 183 -2.97 -14.46 -18.37
CA ILE A 183 -1.96 -13.71 -19.12
C ILE A 183 -0.61 -13.79 -18.39
N LEU A 184 -0.57 -13.44 -17.09
CA LEU A 184 0.64 -13.50 -16.28
C LEU A 184 1.23 -14.92 -16.22
N GLY A 185 0.39 -15.93 -16.05
CA GLY A 185 0.79 -17.33 -16.06
C GLY A 185 1.35 -17.78 -17.43
N THR A 186 0.75 -17.34 -18.52
CA THR A 186 1.24 -17.63 -19.89
C THR A 186 2.62 -17.02 -20.11
N ILE A 187 2.83 -15.78 -19.69
CA ILE A 187 4.13 -15.11 -19.79
C ILE A 187 5.19 -15.89 -19.01
N LYS A 188 4.85 -16.34 -17.81
CA LYS A 188 5.80 -17.00 -16.90
C LYS A 188 6.14 -18.44 -17.32
N PHE A 189 5.17 -19.20 -17.83
CA PHE A 189 5.30 -20.64 -17.97
C PHE A 189 5.14 -21.20 -19.39
N SER A 190 4.67 -20.41 -20.34
CA SER A 190 4.52 -20.91 -21.72
C SER A 190 5.89 -21.04 -22.39
N ASN A 191 6.10 -22.16 -23.08
CA ASN A 191 7.27 -22.38 -23.94
C ASN A 191 7.00 -21.89 -25.39
N ASN A 192 5.77 -21.52 -25.72
CA ASN A 192 5.41 -21.02 -27.05
C ASN A 192 5.69 -19.53 -27.14
N LYS A 193 6.66 -19.14 -27.98
CA LYS A 193 7.08 -17.77 -28.22
C LYS A 193 5.91 -16.85 -28.62
N GLN A 194 5.09 -17.26 -29.58
CA GLN A 194 3.98 -16.44 -30.09
C GLN A 194 2.93 -16.19 -29.01
N LYS A 195 2.57 -17.23 -28.21
CA LYS A 195 1.66 -17.08 -27.07
C LYS A 195 2.20 -16.13 -26.03
N LYS A 196 3.51 -16.19 -25.73
CA LYS A 196 4.17 -15.24 -24.82
C LYS A 196 4.09 -13.82 -25.34
N ILE A 197 4.45 -13.56 -26.59
CA ILE A 197 4.42 -12.23 -27.19
C ILE A 197 3.01 -11.65 -27.17
N LEU A 198 1.98 -12.44 -27.54
CA LEU A 198 0.58 -12.01 -27.47
C LEU A 198 0.14 -11.67 -26.03
N ALA A 199 0.54 -12.50 -25.06
CA ALA A 199 0.25 -12.26 -23.65
C ALA A 199 0.94 -10.98 -23.15
N ILE A 200 2.20 -10.74 -23.51
CA ILE A 200 2.93 -9.51 -23.15
C ILE A 200 2.25 -8.29 -23.79
N SER A 201 1.90 -8.38 -25.08
CA SER A 201 1.25 -7.29 -25.81
C SER A 201 -0.12 -6.93 -25.21
N SER A 202 -0.84 -7.90 -24.66
CA SER A 202 -2.13 -7.66 -24.00
C SER A 202 -2.01 -6.89 -22.67
N LEU A 203 -0.81 -6.77 -22.10
CA LEU A 203 -0.54 -5.98 -20.88
C LEU A 203 -0.37 -4.48 -21.14
N LYS A 204 -0.40 -4.02 -22.37
CA LYS A 204 -0.08 -2.62 -22.76
C LYS A 204 -0.84 -1.54 -21.95
N ASP A 205 -2.05 -1.84 -21.47
CA ASP A 205 -2.87 -0.93 -20.68
C ASP A 205 -3.03 -1.37 -19.20
N ASN A 206 -2.38 -2.46 -18.81
CA ASN A 206 -2.41 -2.96 -17.45
C ASN A 206 -1.25 -2.39 -16.63
N MET A 207 -1.55 -1.42 -15.76
CA MET A 207 -0.55 -0.72 -14.94
C MET A 207 -0.33 -1.38 -13.58
N SER A 208 -0.89 -2.57 -13.32
CA SER A 208 -0.76 -3.25 -12.02
C SER A 208 0.70 -3.54 -11.66
N VAL A 209 0.97 -3.63 -10.36
CA VAL A 209 2.30 -3.99 -9.84
C VAL A 209 2.72 -5.38 -10.34
N GLU A 210 1.76 -6.30 -10.45
CA GLU A 210 1.99 -7.68 -10.93
C GLU A 210 2.48 -7.69 -12.39
N SER A 211 1.83 -6.92 -13.26
CA SER A 211 2.20 -6.81 -14.69
C SER A 211 3.58 -6.18 -14.85
N ARG A 212 3.87 -5.12 -14.13
CA ARG A 212 5.20 -4.50 -14.12
C ARG A 212 6.27 -5.46 -13.58
N GLY A 213 5.95 -6.18 -12.50
CA GLY A 213 6.85 -7.15 -11.89
C GLY A 213 7.23 -8.29 -12.84
N ILE A 214 6.27 -8.86 -13.56
CA ILE A 214 6.56 -9.97 -14.49
C ILE A 214 7.39 -9.49 -15.69
N LEU A 215 7.10 -8.31 -16.24
CA LEU A 215 7.88 -7.72 -17.33
C LEU A 215 9.30 -7.35 -16.86
N SER A 216 9.45 -6.79 -15.66
CA SER A 216 10.75 -6.51 -15.06
C SER A 216 11.57 -7.77 -14.85
N ASN A 217 10.96 -8.89 -14.44
CA ASN A 217 11.64 -10.17 -14.27
C ASN A 217 12.15 -10.75 -15.59
N LEU A 218 11.42 -10.58 -16.71
CA LEU A 218 11.90 -10.96 -18.05
C LEU A 218 13.12 -10.13 -18.47
N LEU A 219 13.14 -8.85 -18.06
CA LEU A 219 14.21 -7.89 -18.36
C LEU A 219 15.26 -7.82 -17.24
N GLU A 220 15.19 -8.71 -16.25
CA GLU A 220 16.25 -8.84 -15.24
C GLU A 220 17.54 -9.25 -15.92
N SER A 221 18.63 -8.55 -15.58
CA SER A 221 19.92 -8.78 -16.20
C SER A 221 20.96 -9.20 -15.17
N LYS A 222 21.91 -10.03 -15.62
CA LYS A 222 23.08 -10.45 -14.85
C LYS A 222 24.34 -9.92 -15.50
N ILE A 223 25.29 -9.51 -14.65
CA ILE A 223 26.54 -8.93 -15.11
C ILE A 223 27.57 -10.04 -15.30
N TYR A 224 28.25 -9.99 -16.44
CA TYR A 224 29.32 -10.88 -16.83
C TYR A 224 30.54 -10.09 -17.27
N VAL A 225 31.68 -10.78 -17.37
CA VAL A 225 32.94 -10.21 -17.88
C VAL A 225 33.55 -11.14 -18.94
N SER A 226 34.12 -10.54 -19.99
CA SER A 226 34.82 -11.24 -21.06
C SER A 226 35.99 -10.42 -21.54
N THR A 227 37.02 -11.08 -22.10
CA THR A 227 38.14 -10.42 -22.79
C THR A 227 37.79 -10.04 -24.22
N LYS A 228 36.72 -10.61 -24.80
CA LYS A 228 36.24 -10.29 -26.16
C LYS A 228 34.92 -9.54 -26.07
N LYS A 229 34.69 -8.62 -27.05
CA LYS A 229 33.42 -7.89 -27.14
C LYS A 229 32.27 -8.87 -27.30
N PRO A 230 31.24 -8.84 -26.41
CA PRO A 230 30.12 -9.76 -26.47
C PRO A 230 29.28 -9.51 -27.74
N LYS A 231 28.93 -10.61 -28.42
CA LYS A 231 28.02 -10.62 -29.59
C LYS A 231 26.86 -11.55 -29.27
N MET A 232 25.93 -11.11 -28.42
CA MET A 232 24.77 -11.91 -27.98
C MET A 232 23.47 -11.19 -28.29
N LEU A 233 22.44 -11.93 -28.69
CA LEU A 233 21.10 -11.38 -28.99
C LEU A 233 20.40 -10.83 -27.74
N ASN A 234 20.70 -11.37 -26.55
CA ASN A 234 20.15 -10.95 -25.27
C ASN A 234 21.07 -9.97 -24.51
N LEU A 235 21.98 -9.29 -25.20
CA LEU A 235 22.83 -8.26 -24.59
C LEU A 235 21.97 -7.09 -24.12
N ALA A 236 22.00 -6.78 -22.84
CA ALA A 236 21.27 -5.67 -22.25
C ALA A 236 22.04 -4.36 -22.42
N ARG A 237 23.31 -4.33 -21.97
CA ARG A 237 24.20 -3.15 -22.06
C ARG A 237 25.65 -3.53 -21.77
N ILE A 238 26.57 -2.63 -22.18
CA ILE A 238 27.98 -2.68 -21.80
C ILE A 238 28.16 -1.75 -20.59
N ILE A 239 28.91 -2.20 -19.59
CA ILE A 239 29.11 -1.49 -18.32
C ILE A 239 30.57 -1.05 -18.23
N ILE A 240 30.81 0.18 -17.82
CA ILE A 240 32.13 0.69 -17.53
C ILE A 240 32.30 0.76 -16.00
N PRO A 241 33.19 -0.05 -15.39
CA PRO A 241 33.36 -0.05 -13.96
C PRO A 241 33.78 1.29 -13.39
N GLY A 242 33.18 1.72 -12.30
CA GLY A 242 33.47 2.97 -11.61
C GLY A 242 32.89 4.22 -12.27
N VAL A 243 32.16 4.09 -13.38
CA VAL A 243 31.50 5.22 -14.05
C VAL A 243 30.00 5.22 -13.68
N THR A 244 29.55 6.35 -13.13
CA THR A 244 28.10 6.63 -12.97
C THR A 244 27.56 7.08 -14.30
N VAL A 245 26.65 6.30 -14.88
CA VAL A 245 25.96 6.71 -16.11
C VAL A 245 24.86 7.69 -15.71
N LYS A 246 25.10 8.99 -15.86
CA LYS A 246 24.03 9.99 -15.92
C LYS A 246 23.39 9.88 -17.30
N ASN A 247 22.15 9.41 -17.37
CA ASN A 247 21.34 9.56 -18.59
C ASN A 247 21.02 11.04 -18.80
N ILE A 248 21.84 11.70 -19.61
CA ILE A 248 21.63 13.11 -19.99
C ILE A 248 20.62 13.20 -21.16
N ASP A 249 20.49 12.15 -21.95
CA ASP A 249 19.57 12.12 -23.08
C ASP A 249 18.51 11.06 -22.85
N GLY A 250 17.22 11.44 -22.95
CA GLY A 250 16.07 10.56 -22.93
C GLY A 250 16.02 9.50 -24.06
N SER A 251 17.15 9.12 -24.62
CA SER A 251 17.33 8.04 -25.58
C SER A 251 17.42 6.70 -24.84
N SER A 252 16.50 6.03 -24.98
CA SER A 252 15.79 4.79 -24.74
C SER A 252 16.55 3.49 -24.53
N ASP A 253 17.80 3.42 -24.13
CA ASP A 253 18.50 2.13 -24.02
C ASP A 253 18.81 1.65 -22.62
N THR A 254 18.39 2.37 -21.59
CA THR A 254 18.49 1.92 -20.20
C THR A 254 17.13 1.95 -19.52
N PRO A 255 16.54 0.80 -19.23
CA PRO A 255 15.40 0.74 -18.32
C PRO A 255 15.90 1.00 -16.90
N LEU A 256 15.25 1.91 -16.18
CA LEU A 256 15.46 2.32 -14.82
C LEU A 256 16.53 3.41 -14.63
N ILE A 257 16.00 4.59 -14.38
CA ILE A 257 16.70 5.73 -13.83
C ILE A 257 17.17 5.35 -12.42
N TYR A 258 18.45 5.04 -12.27
CA TYR A 258 19.09 5.03 -10.97
C TYR A 258 19.45 6.48 -10.63
N PHE A 259 18.65 7.11 -9.81
CA PHE A 259 19.09 8.27 -9.05
C PHE A 259 19.98 7.76 -7.91
N GLY A 260 21.26 7.56 -8.18
CA GLY A 260 22.22 7.13 -7.18
C GLY A 260 23.59 7.67 -7.52
N GLU A 261 24.25 8.23 -6.54
CA GLU A 261 25.65 8.67 -6.62
C GLU A 261 26.66 7.52 -6.81
N LYS A 262 26.17 6.27 -6.90
CA LYS A 262 26.99 5.07 -7.02
C LYS A 262 27.01 4.54 -8.46
N PRO A 263 28.18 4.11 -8.96
CA PRO A 263 28.28 3.44 -10.25
C PRO A 263 27.51 2.11 -10.23
N GLU A 264 26.95 1.70 -11.37
CA GLU A 264 26.25 0.41 -11.53
C GLU A 264 27.14 -0.78 -11.15
N LEU A 265 28.42 -0.68 -11.44
CA LEU A 265 29.44 -1.64 -11.07
C LEU A 265 30.65 -0.86 -10.52
N SER A 266 30.94 -1.03 -9.25
CA SER A 266 32.12 -0.47 -8.64
C SER A 266 33.38 -1.18 -9.15
N LYS A 267 34.55 -0.53 -9.04
CA LYS A 267 35.81 -1.18 -9.41
C LYS A 267 36.09 -2.45 -8.61
N ASP A 268 35.70 -2.46 -7.32
CA ASP A 268 35.87 -3.63 -6.44
C ASP A 268 34.98 -4.81 -6.86
N GLU A 269 33.73 -4.53 -7.27
CA GLU A 269 32.82 -5.55 -7.79
C GLU A 269 33.29 -6.10 -9.14
N ALA A 270 33.77 -5.22 -10.00
CA ALA A 270 34.37 -5.60 -11.27
C ALA A 270 35.60 -6.52 -11.07
N LEU A 271 36.44 -6.19 -10.08
CA LEU A 271 37.58 -7.02 -9.70
C LEU A 271 37.14 -8.40 -9.20
N LYS A 272 36.09 -8.45 -8.35
CA LYS A 272 35.50 -9.73 -7.90
C LYS A 272 34.98 -10.57 -9.07
N LEU A 273 34.38 -9.94 -10.08
CA LEU A 273 33.93 -10.63 -11.30
C LEU A 273 35.09 -11.20 -12.11
N LEU A 274 36.18 -10.44 -12.28
CA LEU A 274 37.40 -10.93 -12.96
C LEU A 274 38.00 -12.15 -12.26
N ILE A 275 38.04 -12.13 -10.92
CA ILE A 275 38.52 -13.24 -10.11
C ILE A 275 37.61 -14.46 -10.27
N LYS A 276 36.28 -14.25 -10.14
CA LYS A 276 35.27 -15.32 -10.27
C LYS A 276 35.30 -15.98 -11.65
N SER A 277 35.65 -15.20 -12.68
CA SER A 277 35.75 -15.68 -14.07
C SER A 277 37.11 -16.26 -14.43
N ASN A 278 38.00 -16.47 -13.45
CA ASN A 278 39.38 -16.96 -13.61
C ASN A 278 40.24 -16.13 -14.60
N LEU A 279 39.88 -14.89 -14.85
CA LEU A 279 40.65 -13.95 -15.68
C LEU A 279 41.85 -13.38 -14.91
N ILE A 280 41.77 -13.45 -13.58
CA ILE A 280 42.89 -13.12 -12.66
C ILE A 280 43.20 -14.38 -11.84
N LYS A 281 44.37 -14.97 -12.05
CA LYS A 281 44.77 -16.22 -11.40
C LYS A 281 45.35 -16.05 -10.00
N ASN A 282 45.99 -14.92 -9.71
CA ASN A 282 46.83 -14.73 -8.50
C ASN A 282 46.39 -13.48 -7.71
N TYR A 283 45.10 -13.29 -7.46
CA TYR A 283 44.65 -12.18 -6.65
C TYR A 283 44.77 -12.48 -5.15
N VAL A 284 45.48 -11.60 -4.44
CA VAL A 284 45.60 -11.62 -2.99
C VAL A 284 44.98 -10.36 -2.42
N SER A 285 43.88 -10.49 -1.66
CA SER A 285 43.24 -9.34 -0.99
C SER A 285 44.15 -8.73 0.06
N LEU A 286 43.97 -7.44 0.38
CA LEU A 286 44.77 -6.74 1.40
C LEU A 286 44.76 -7.51 2.75
N LYS A 287 43.60 -8.05 3.16
CA LYS A 287 43.48 -8.88 4.37
C LYS A 287 44.33 -10.15 4.27
N LYS A 288 44.24 -10.88 3.16
CA LYS A 288 45.00 -12.11 2.94
C LYS A 288 46.48 -11.84 2.83
N ARG A 289 46.88 -10.71 2.23
CA ARG A 289 48.26 -10.21 2.20
C ARG A 289 48.79 -10.01 3.64
N ASP A 290 48.03 -9.27 4.46
CA ASP A 290 48.47 -8.95 5.82
C ASP A 290 48.52 -10.23 6.70
N ASP A 291 47.63 -11.18 6.48
CA ASP A 291 47.67 -12.48 7.16
C ASP A 291 48.89 -13.33 6.73
N LEU A 292 49.24 -13.31 5.45
CA LEU A 292 50.42 -13.99 4.95
C LEU A 292 51.73 -13.31 5.43
N LEU A 293 51.75 -11.97 5.53
CA LEU A 293 52.86 -11.23 6.15
C LEU A 293 53.02 -11.64 7.63
N LYS A 294 51.93 -11.70 8.40
CA LYS A 294 51.97 -12.13 9.81
C LYS A 294 52.54 -13.52 9.98
N GLN A 295 52.17 -14.48 9.11
CA GLN A 295 52.66 -15.84 9.14
C GLN A 295 54.17 -15.96 8.85
N ASN A 296 54.78 -14.96 8.19
CA ASN A 296 56.19 -14.91 7.85
C ASN A 296 57.03 -14.04 8.82
N ILE A 297 56.45 -13.58 9.92
CA ILE A 297 57.18 -12.87 10.98
C ILE A 297 58.06 -13.86 11.76
N LYS A 298 59.35 -13.60 11.78
CA LYS A 298 60.35 -14.33 12.59
C LYS A 298 61.14 -13.32 13.40
N ASN A 299 61.21 -13.49 14.71
CA ASN A 299 61.94 -12.64 15.65
C ASN A 299 61.64 -11.11 15.50
N GLY A 300 60.36 -10.75 15.24
CA GLY A 300 59.94 -9.35 15.11
C GLY A 300 60.28 -8.70 13.75
N ALA A 301 60.77 -9.47 12.79
CA ALA A 301 61.09 -9.02 11.43
C ALA A 301 60.52 -9.98 10.36
N ILE A 302 60.32 -9.46 9.15
CA ILE A 302 60.02 -10.27 7.97
C ILE A 302 61.24 -10.11 7.06
N GLU A 303 61.96 -11.20 6.81
CA GLU A 303 63.31 -11.19 6.23
C GLU A 303 64.21 -10.23 7.06
N ASN A 304 64.77 -9.21 6.48
CA ASN A 304 65.60 -8.22 7.18
C ASN A 304 64.85 -6.91 7.52
N ILE A 305 63.53 -6.89 7.43
CA ILE A 305 62.70 -5.69 7.61
C ILE A 305 61.90 -5.79 8.90
N MET A 306 62.12 -4.85 9.85
CA MET A 306 61.38 -4.85 11.12
C MET A 306 59.89 -4.62 10.91
N VAL A 307 59.06 -5.35 11.65
CA VAL A 307 57.58 -5.22 11.61
C VAL A 307 57.14 -3.79 11.97
N ALA A 308 57.88 -3.08 12.82
CA ALA A 308 57.63 -1.69 13.20
C ALA A 308 57.66 -0.72 12.00
N SER A 309 58.36 -1.05 10.91
CA SER A 309 58.38 -0.23 9.68
C SER A 309 57.20 -0.51 8.73
N LEU A 310 56.32 -1.51 9.02
CA LEU A 310 55.23 -1.92 8.16
C LEU A 310 53.88 -1.23 8.52
N ASN A 311 53.95 0.03 8.89
CA ASN A 311 52.81 0.84 9.30
C ASN A 311 51.97 1.36 8.12
N THR A 312 52.53 1.39 6.91
CA THR A 312 51.81 1.81 5.68
C THR A 312 51.50 0.63 4.78
N ASN A 313 50.46 0.79 3.92
CA ASN A 313 50.08 -0.22 2.94
C ASN A 313 51.21 -0.44 1.89
N GLU A 314 51.92 0.63 1.51
CA GLU A 314 53.03 0.59 0.55
C GLU A 314 54.22 -0.19 1.11
N ALA A 315 54.57 0.01 2.39
CA ALA A 315 55.63 -0.73 3.05
C ALA A 315 55.28 -2.26 3.11
N ARG A 316 54.05 -2.60 3.46
CA ARG A 316 53.58 -3.99 3.46
C ARG A 316 53.58 -4.63 2.08
N GLU A 317 53.23 -3.86 1.06
CA GLU A 317 53.25 -4.34 -0.33
C GLU A 317 54.69 -4.60 -0.83
N LYS A 318 55.63 -3.71 -0.51
CA LYS A 318 57.06 -3.92 -0.84
C LYS A 318 57.59 -5.18 -0.21
N VAL A 319 57.32 -5.42 1.07
CA VAL A 319 57.78 -6.61 1.79
C VAL A 319 57.12 -7.87 1.25
N TYR A 320 55.83 -7.78 0.94
CA TYR A 320 55.15 -8.90 0.31
C TYR A 320 55.71 -9.26 -1.06
N LYS A 321 56.09 -8.27 -1.91
CA LYS A 321 56.75 -8.51 -3.19
C LYS A 321 58.10 -9.20 -3.00
N ILE A 322 58.89 -8.85 -1.97
CA ILE A 322 60.14 -9.53 -1.63
C ILE A 322 59.86 -11.01 -1.30
N LEU A 323 58.87 -11.30 -0.43
CA LEU A 323 58.49 -12.66 -0.10
C LEU A 323 57.97 -13.46 -1.31
N ALA A 324 57.24 -12.80 -2.21
CA ALA A 324 56.77 -13.40 -3.45
C ALA A 324 57.91 -13.75 -4.40
N ASN A 325 58.90 -12.88 -4.54
CA ASN A 325 60.13 -13.14 -5.35
C ASN A 325 60.97 -14.27 -4.77
N LEU A 326 60.91 -14.45 -3.44
CA LEU A 326 61.56 -15.58 -2.75
C LEU A 326 60.73 -16.87 -2.81
N GLY A 327 59.60 -16.88 -3.47
CA GLY A 327 58.70 -18.03 -3.58
C GLY A 327 57.98 -18.45 -2.29
N LYS A 328 58.03 -17.59 -1.23
CA LYS A 328 57.44 -17.88 0.10
C LYS A 328 55.92 -17.58 0.18
N VAL A 329 55.42 -16.73 -0.70
CA VAL A 329 54.02 -16.35 -0.82
C VAL A 329 53.62 -16.27 -2.30
N PRO A 330 52.33 -16.39 -2.66
CA PRO A 330 51.85 -16.22 -4.03
C PRO A 330 52.17 -14.80 -4.57
N ALA A 331 52.54 -14.70 -5.85
CA ALA A 331 52.78 -13.41 -6.49
C ALA A 331 51.51 -12.55 -6.50
N ILE A 332 51.62 -11.26 -6.18
CA ILE A 332 50.55 -10.27 -6.29
C ILE A 332 50.55 -9.65 -7.68
N ILE A 333 49.35 -9.49 -8.24
CA ILE A 333 49.15 -8.64 -9.43
C ILE A 333 49.22 -7.17 -9.01
N ASP A 334 50.02 -6.38 -9.69
CA ASP A 334 50.20 -4.95 -9.42
C ASP A 334 48.93 -4.16 -9.76
N GLU A 335 48.66 -3.07 -9.04
CA GLU A 335 47.50 -2.21 -9.28
C GLU A 335 47.44 -1.68 -10.72
N LYS A 336 48.62 -1.41 -11.34
CA LYS A 336 48.72 -1.05 -12.74
C LYS A 336 48.21 -2.14 -13.67
N GLU A 337 48.50 -3.39 -13.36
CA GLU A 337 48.04 -4.55 -14.12
C GLU A 337 46.55 -4.81 -13.92
N ILE A 338 46.02 -4.62 -12.70
CA ILE A 338 44.58 -4.66 -12.42
C ILE A 338 43.85 -3.59 -13.25
N ASN A 339 44.35 -2.35 -13.25
CA ASN A 339 43.75 -1.27 -14.03
C ASN A 339 43.81 -1.52 -15.54
N LYS A 340 44.88 -2.16 -16.03
CA LYS A 340 45.00 -2.60 -17.43
C LYS A 340 44.01 -3.70 -17.78
N LEU A 341 43.81 -4.66 -16.88
CA LEU A 341 42.81 -5.74 -17.05
C LEU A 341 41.38 -5.19 -17.02
N LEU A 342 41.07 -4.26 -16.11
CA LEU A 342 39.76 -3.58 -16.05
C LEU A 342 39.46 -2.82 -17.35
N LYS A 343 40.46 -2.15 -17.95
CA LYS A 343 40.30 -1.44 -19.22
C LYS A 343 40.20 -2.36 -20.44
N ASN A 344 40.88 -3.50 -20.41
CA ASN A 344 40.90 -4.46 -21.53
C ASN A 344 39.80 -5.52 -21.45
N SER A 345 38.99 -5.52 -20.40
CA SER A 345 37.89 -6.43 -20.24
C SER A 345 36.55 -5.76 -20.51
N TYR A 346 35.65 -6.50 -21.15
CA TYR A 346 34.28 -6.04 -21.39
C TYR A 346 33.39 -6.55 -20.26
N PHE A 347 32.84 -5.62 -19.46
CA PHE A 347 31.79 -5.92 -18.51
C PHE A 347 30.46 -5.63 -19.19
N TYR A 348 29.54 -6.58 -19.12
CA TYR A 348 28.28 -6.48 -19.82
C TYR A 348 27.17 -7.18 -19.04
N ALA A 349 25.97 -6.68 -19.20
CA ALA A 349 24.76 -7.31 -18.68
C ALA A 349 24.03 -8.06 -19.79
N THR A 350 23.49 -9.24 -19.48
CA THR A 350 22.59 -9.98 -20.37
C THR A 350 21.25 -10.21 -19.69
N TYR A 351 20.16 -10.13 -20.43
CA TYR A 351 18.83 -10.46 -19.92
C TYR A 351 18.71 -11.95 -19.60
N ASN A 352 17.90 -12.28 -18.58
CA ASN A 352 17.57 -13.67 -18.27
C ASN A 352 16.78 -14.35 -19.40
N GLU A 353 15.93 -13.59 -20.10
CA GLU A 353 15.26 -14.04 -21.32
C GLU A 353 16.27 -14.08 -22.48
N THR A 354 16.21 -15.11 -23.30
CA THR A 354 17.16 -15.32 -24.41
C THR A 354 16.61 -14.91 -25.77
N ASP A 355 15.28 -14.88 -25.91
CA ASP A 355 14.61 -14.53 -27.18
C ASP A 355 14.54 -13.02 -27.35
N PHE A 356 15.17 -12.53 -28.42
CA PHE A 356 15.25 -11.11 -28.73
C PHE A 356 13.89 -10.44 -28.94
N ASP A 357 12.92 -11.12 -29.58
CA ASP A 357 11.60 -10.54 -29.82
C ASP A 357 10.81 -10.41 -28.52
N ILE A 358 10.91 -11.40 -27.62
CA ILE A 358 10.30 -11.34 -26.29
C ILE A 358 10.89 -10.17 -25.49
N ILE A 359 12.22 -10.00 -25.52
CA ILE A 359 12.91 -8.89 -24.85
C ILE A 359 12.41 -7.55 -25.41
N THR A 360 12.39 -7.40 -26.74
CA THR A 360 12.02 -6.16 -27.41
C THR A 360 10.58 -5.77 -27.09
N VAL A 361 9.63 -6.70 -27.20
CA VAL A 361 8.22 -6.45 -26.90
C VAL A 361 8.04 -6.13 -25.41
N SER A 362 8.71 -6.88 -24.53
CA SER A 362 8.66 -6.64 -23.06
C SER A 362 9.18 -5.25 -22.71
N LYS A 363 10.29 -4.82 -23.31
CA LYS A 363 10.90 -3.49 -23.11
C LYS A 363 9.96 -2.38 -23.56
N THR A 364 9.39 -2.51 -24.76
CA THR A 364 8.45 -1.54 -25.31
C THR A 364 7.20 -1.41 -24.43
N ILE A 365 6.60 -2.53 -24.05
CA ILE A 365 5.38 -2.53 -23.23
C ILE A 365 5.66 -2.00 -21.83
N LEU A 366 6.77 -2.43 -21.18
CA LEU A 366 7.14 -1.95 -19.86
C LEU A 366 7.40 -0.43 -19.86
N ASN A 367 8.13 0.09 -20.84
CA ASN A 367 8.37 1.53 -20.96
C ASN A 367 7.08 2.31 -21.12
N ASN A 368 6.16 1.84 -22.00
CA ASN A 368 4.86 2.47 -22.16
C ASN A 368 4.05 2.48 -20.87
N ILE A 369 4.06 1.36 -20.12
CA ILE A 369 3.39 1.27 -18.81
C ILE A 369 4.04 2.24 -17.81
N ILE A 370 5.38 2.31 -17.75
CA ILE A 370 6.11 3.22 -16.85
C ILE A 370 5.76 4.69 -17.15
N HIS A 371 5.69 5.08 -18.43
CA HIS A 371 5.28 6.44 -18.81
C HIS A 371 3.84 6.75 -18.38
N LYS A 372 2.90 5.80 -18.60
CA LYS A 372 1.52 5.94 -18.13
C LYS A 372 1.44 6.05 -16.60
N VAL A 373 2.16 5.19 -15.88
CA VAL A 373 2.22 5.21 -14.42
C VAL A 373 2.76 6.53 -13.90
N LYS A 374 3.84 7.07 -14.52
CA LYS A 374 4.37 8.40 -14.16
C LYS A 374 3.34 9.49 -14.38
N PHE A 375 2.67 9.50 -15.54
CA PHE A 375 1.61 10.47 -15.83
C PHE A 375 0.50 10.43 -14.77
N TYR A 376 -0.04 9.24 -14.46
CA TYR A 376 -1.10 9.11 -13.46
C TYR A 376 -0.63 9.45 -12.03
N LYS A 377 0.64 9.18 -11.70
CA LYS A 377 1.21 9.63 -10.41
C LYS A 377 1.29 11.16 -10.32
N TYR A 378 1.69 11.85 -11.39
CA TYR A 378 1.67 13.32 -11.39
C TYR A 378 0.25 13.88 -11.31
N LEU A 379 -0.70 13.22 -11.98
CA LEU A 379 -2.11 13.60 -11.88
C LEU A 379 -2.66 13.39 -10.47
N ASP A 380 -2.31 12.28 -9.81
CA ASP A 380 -2.68 11.99 -8.42
C ASP A 380 -2.12 13.07 -7.47
N LEU A 381 -0.83 13.41 -7.62
CA LEU A 381 -0.18 14.48 -6.87
C LEU A 381 -0.87 15.85 -7.05
N PHE A 382 -1.24 16.15 -8.30
CA PHE A 382 -1.97 17.40 -8.61
C PHE A 382 -3.36 17.43 -7.93
N LEU A 383 -4.09 16.33 -7.96
CA LEU A 383 -5.40 16.21 -7.32
C LEU A 383 -5.31 16.24 -5.78
N ASP A 384 -4.26 15.65 -5.22
CA ASP A 384 -3.93 15.75 -3.81
C ASP A 384 -3.61 17.19 -3.40
N GLY A 385 -2.85 17.89 -4.23
CA GLY A 385 -2.56 19.31 -4.06
C GLY A 385 -3.82 20.18 -4.09
N LEU A 386 -4.75 19.94 -5.02
CA LEU A 386 -6.04 20.62 -5.09
C LEU A 386 -6.91 20.37 -3.85
N SER A 387 -6.94 19.13 -3.37
CA SER A 387 -7.68 18.77 -2.15
C SER A 387 -7.14 19.52 -0.93
N LEU A 388 -5.81 19.52 -0.75
CA LEU A 388 -5.17 20.27 0.35
C LEU A 388 -5.40 21.78 0.21
N SER A 389 -5.34 22.31 -1.01
CA SER A 389 -5.66 23.71 -1.32
C SER A 389 -7.07 24.10 -0.89
N SER A 390 -8.04 23.20 -1.07
CA SER A 390 -9.42 23.43 -0.64
C SER A 390 -9.56 23.49 0.88
N ILE A 391 -8.82 22.66 1.61
CA ILE A 391 -8.75 22.72 3.07
C ILE A 391 -8.17 24.06 3.51
N TYR A 392 -7.05 24.49 2.93
CA TYR A 392 -6.42 25.77 3.26
C TYR A 392 -7.29 26.96 2.88
N PHE A 393 -8.00 26.88 1.75
CA PHE A 393 -8.97 27.90 1.37
C PHE A 393 -10.08 28.04 2.41
N LEU A 394 -10.73 26.95 2.81
CA LEU A 394 -11.79 26.96 3.83
C LEU A 394 -11.28 27.49 5.17
N ALA A 395 -10.10 27.08 5.59
CA ALA A 395 -9.49 27.52 6.84
C ALA A 395 -9.10 29.02 6.79
N ALA A 396 -8.59 29.50 5.64
CA ALA A 396 -8.04 30.85 5.50
C ALA A 396 -9.08 31.90 5.13
N ILE A 397 -10.17 31.54 4.43
CA ILE A 397 -11.10 32.56 3.89
C ILE A 397 -11.82 33.34 4.97
N GLY A 398 -12.16 32.70 6.11
CA GLY A 398 -12.71 33.39 7.27
C GLY A 398 -11.73 34.43 7.84
N LEU A 399 -10.46 34.07 7.92
CA LEU A 399 -9.39 34.97 8.35
C LEU A 399 -9.16 36.10 7.33
N ALA A 400 -9.21 35.82 6.03
CA ALA A 400 -9.07 36.82 4.98
C ALA A 400 -10.15 37.90 5.06
N ILE A 401 -11.39 37.51 5.33
CA ILE A 401 -12.51 38.45 5.50
C ILE A 401 -12.32 39.30 6.75
N THR A 402 -12.04 38.67 7.90
CA THR A 402 -11.89 39.40 9.17
C THR A 402 -10.69 40.33 9.14
N PHE A 403 -9.55 39.88 8.67
CA PHE A 403 -8.35 40.70 8.56
C PHE A 403 -8.51 41.82 7.50
N GLY A 404 -9.16 41.50 6.37
CA GLY A 404 -9.39 42.49 5.31
C GLY A 404 -10.31 43.64 5.73
N VAL A 405 -11.31 43.38 6.56
CA VAL A 405 -12.30 44.40 7.01
C VAL A 405 -11.78 45.16 8.23
N MET A 406 -11.31 44.46 9.23
CA MET A 406 -11.01 45.04 10.54
C MET A 406 -9.53 45.40 10.72
N ARG A 407 -8.66 44.91 9.83
CA ARG A 407 -7.19 45.06 9.91
C ARG A 407 -6.60 44.54 11.22
N VAL A 408 -7.26 43.57 11.84
CA VAL A 408 -6.89 42.96 13.11
C VAL A 408 -6.34 41.58 12.85
N ILE A 409 -5.19 41.26 13.44
CA ILE A 409 -4.59 39.92 13.36
C ILE A 409 -5.19 39.09 14.49
N ASN A 410 -5.91 38.03 14.13
CA ASN A 410 -6.54 37.11 15.08
C ASN A 410 -5.81 35.77 15.14
N MET A 411 -4.99 35.58 16.17
CA MET A 411 -4.29 34.31 16.39
C MET A 411 -5.21 33.19 16.91
N ALA A 412 -6.37 33.55 17.51
CA ALA A 412 -7.35 32.56 17.95
C ALA A 412 -8.26 32.03 16.81
N HIS A 413 -8.01 32.42 15.56
CA HIS A 413 -8.79 31.92 14.42
C HIS A 413 -8.70 30.40 14.29
N GLY A 414 -7.53 29.79 14.58
CA GLY A 414 -7.36 28.35 14.63
C GLY A 414 -8.29 27.67 15.64
N GLU A 415 -8.57 28.35 16.78
CA GLU A 415 -9.43 27.78 17.82
C GLU A 415 -10.90 27.69 17.39
N PHE A 416 -11.34 28.53 16.45
CA PHE A 416 -12.68 28.37 15.85
C PHE A 416 -12.72 27.12 14.94
N ILE A 417 -11.62 26.78 14.27
CA ILE A 417 -11.47 25.51 13.55
C ILE A 417 -11.60 24.34 14.55
N MET A 418 -10.88 24.40 15.66
CA MET A 418 -10.93 23.40 16.73
C MET A 418 -12.35 23.27 17.31
N ILE A 419 -13.00 24.37 17.68
CA ILE A 419 -14.37 24.38 18.22
C ILE A 419 -15.34 23.75 17.21
N GLY A 420 -15.20 24.05 15.93
CA GLY A 420 -16.01 23.45 14.87
C GLY A 420 -15.82 21.96 14.76
N ALA A 421 -14.57 21.48 14.79
CA ALA A 421 -14.24 20.06 14.76
C ALA A 421 -14.82 19.29 15.96
N TYR A 422 -14.68 19.85 17.18
CA TYR A 422 -15.31 19.28 18.38
C TYR A 422 -16.83 19.34 18.34
N THR A 423 -17.43 20.39 17.76
CA THR A 423 -18.88 20.42 17.56
C THR A 423 -19.33 19.27 16.68
N GLY A 424 -18.62 18.99 15.58
CA GLY A 424 -18.87 17.83 14.74
C GLY A 424 -18.77 16.51 15.51
N TYR A 425 -17.75 16.36 16.34
CA TYR A 425 -17.55 15.19 17.19
C TYR A 425 -18.70 15.00 18.20
N VAL A 426 -19.11 16.06 18.90
CA VAL A 426 -20.23 16.02 19.88
C VAL A 426 -21.55 15.67 19.20
N VAL A 427 -21.81 16.21 18.00
CA VAL A 427 -23.00 15.84 17.22
C VAL A 427 -23.02 14.35 16.89
N GLN A 428 -21.86 13.76 16.56
CA GLN A 428 -21.79 12.31 16.29
C GLN A 428 -22.00 11.44 17.54
N LEU A 429 -21.65 11.93 18.72
CA LEU A 429 -21.95 11.23 19.98
C LEU A 429 -23.46 11.18 20.27
N ILE A 430 -24.20 12.21 19.84
CA ILE A 430 -25.65 12.32 20.08
C ILE A 430 -26.44 11.61 18.98
N ILE A 431 -25.99 11.71 17.72
CA ILE A 431 -26.70 11.21 16.55
C ILE A 431 -25.89 10.04 15.94
N PRO A 432 -26.33 8.77 16.15
CA PRO A 432 -25.60 7.59 15.64
C PRO A 432 -25.55 7.48 14.12
N ASN A 433 -26.50 8.10 13.41
CA ASN A 433 -26.51 8.09 11.95
C ASN A 433 -25.48 9.10 11.42
N HIS A 434 -24.35 8.61 10.89
CA HIS A 434 -23.24 9.45 10.42
C HIS A 434 -23.60 10.43 9.29
N THR A 435 -24.56 10.08 8.43
CA THR A 435 -25.05 11.01 7.37
C THR A 435 -25.82 12.16 7.97
N LEU A 436 -26.76 11.86 8.88
CA LEU A 436 -27.56 12.88 9.53
C LEU A 436 -26.71 13.75 10.48
N SER A 437 -25.80 13.11 11.22
CA SER A 437 -24.86 13.83 12.10
C SER A 437 -24.01 14.83 11.33
N LEU A 438 -23.50 14.46 10.16
CA LEU A 438 -22.69 15.35 9.31
C LEU A 438 -23.53 16.52 8.77
N LEU A 439 -24.75 16.26 8.30
CA LEU A 439 -25.66 17.28 7.80
C LEU A 439 -25.99 18.34 8.86
N ILE A 440 -26.14 17.93 10.13
CA ILE A 440 -26.41 18.81 11.27
C ILE A 440 -25.11 19.44 11.78
N ALA A 441 -23.98 18.73 11.74
CA ALA A 441 -22.71 19.22 12.25
C ALA A 441 -22.25 20.51 11.54
N PHE A 442 -22.39 20.62 10.22
CA PHE A 442 -21.96 21.80 9.46
C PHE A 442 -22.70 23.07 9.87
N PRO A 443 -24.06 23.13 9.87
CA PRO A 443 -24.78 24.32 10.32
C PRO A 443 -24.55 24.62 11.80
N LEU A 444 -24.51 23.60 12.66
CA LEU A 444 -24.31 23.78 14.08
C LEU A 444 -22.90 24.29 14.40
N ALA A 445 -21.86 23.76 13.74
CA ALA A 445 -20.51 24.28 13.87
C ALA A 445 -20.42 25.74 13.45
N PHE A 446 -21.06 26.11 12.33
CA PHE A 446 -21.14 27.50 11.92
C PHE A 446 -21.79 28.37 13.01
N ILE A 447 -22.93 27.99 13.57
CA ILE A 447 -23.65 28.77 14.60
C ILE A 447 -22.82 28.89 15.88
N VAL A 448 -22.28 27.78 16.38
CA VAL A 448 -21.50 27.76 17.62
C VAL A 448 -20.26 28.64 17.50
N THR A 449 -19.52 28.50 16.41
CA THR A 449 -18.29 29.28 16.19
C THR A 449 -18.59 30.74 15.82
N PHE A 450 -19.68 31.01 15.10
CA PHE A 450 -20.18 32.37 14.87
C PHE A 450 -20.47 33.08 16.20
N LEU A 451 -21.23 32.46 17.09
CA LEU A 451 -21.55 33.03 18.42
C LEU A 451 -20.28 33.20 19.26
N SER A 452 -19.37 32.21 19.26
CA SER A 452 -18.08 32.31 19.94
C SER A 452 -17.25 33.49 19.41
N GLY A 453 -17.25 33.71 18.10
CA GLY A 453 -16.62 34.86 17.46
C GLY A 453 -17.25 36.17 17.87
N VAL A 454 -18.60 36.30 17.85
CA VAL A 454 -19.31 37.47 18.31
C VAL A 454 -19.01 37.80 19.77
N ILE A 455 -18.97 36.80 20.64
CA ILE A 455 -18.60 36.95 22.06
C ILE A 455 -17.19 37.49 22.19
N MET A 456 -16.23 36.87 21.48
CA MET A 456 -14.83 37.27 21.52
C MET A 456 -14.63 38.70 20.98
N GLU A 457 -15.33 39.08 19.92
CA GLU A 457 -15.29 40.44 19.38
C GLU A 457 -15.81 41.44 20.41
N ARG A 458 -16.97 41.18 21.00
CA ARG A 458 -17.61 42.06 21.95
C ARG A 458 -16.83 42.28 23.25
N LEU A 459 -16.27 41.20 23.78
CA LEU A 459 -15.60 41.23 25.09
C LEU A 459 -14.15 41.72 25.00
N VAL A 460 -13.44 41.42 23.90
CA VAL A 460 -11.99 41.65 23.83
C VAL A 460 -11.62 42.53 22.64
N ILE A 461 -11.91 42.12 21.40
CA ILE A 461 -11.31 42.70 20.20
C ILE A 461 -11.78 44.14 20.01
N ARG A 462 -13.04 44.43 20.29
CA ARG A 462 -13.62 45.77 20.20
C ARG A 462 -12.81 46.86 20.95
N HIS A 463 -12.23 46.49 22.10
CA HIS A 463 -11.47 47.44 22.94
C HIS A 463 -10.04 47.64 22.42
N LEU A 464 -9.58 46.80 21.50
CA LEU A 464 -8.20 46.74 21.02
C LEU A 464 -8.04 47.15 19.54
N TYR A 465 -9.07 47.60 18.85
CA TYR A 465 -9.01 47.96 17.41
C TYR A 465 -7.93 48.98 17.06
N LYS A 466 -7.59 49.89 18.01
CA LYS A 466 -6.60 50.95 17.77
C LYS A 466 -5.16 50.41 17.70
N ASN A 467 -4.89 49.26 18.30
CA ASN A 467 -3.54 48.71 18.45
C ASN A 467 -3.51 47.27 17.93
N PRO A 468 -3.11 47.04 16.68
CA PRO A 468 -3.08 45.66 16.10
C PRO A 468 -2.19 44.69 16.86
N LEU A 469 -1.07 45.14 17.46
CA LEU A 469 -0.17 44.31 18.26
C LEU A 469 -0.82 43.82 19.55
N ASP A 470 -1.58 44.70 20.26
CA ASP A 470 -2.30 44.35 21.47
C ASP A 470 -3.37 43.30 21.18
N THR A 471 -4.02 43.40 20.03
CA THR A 471 -5.01 42.43 19.57
C THR A 471 -4.36 41.07 19.29
N LEU A 472 -3.21 41.04 18.63
CA LEU A 472 -2.45 39.82 18.36
C LEU A 472 -2.11 39.13 19.68
N LEU A 473 -1.56 39.86 20.66
CA LEU A 473 -1.14 39.30 21.95
C LEU A 473 -2.34 38.79 22.77
N ALA A 474 -3.43 39.55 22.81
CA ALA A 474 -4.66 39.17 23.50
C ALA A 474 -5.30 37.91 22.87
N THR A 475 -5.36 37.83 21.54
CA THR A 475 -5.92 36.67 20.84
C THR A 475 -5.04 35.44 20.98
N PHE A 476 -3.72 35.58 21.08
CA PHE A 476 -2.80 34.49 21.38
C PHE A 476 -3.04 33.94 22.80
N GLY A 477 -3.21 34.82 23.80
CA GLY A 477 -3.56 34.37 25.16
C GLY A 477 -4.91 33.63 25.21
N ILE A 478 -5.92 34.13 24.46
CA ILE A 478 -7.22 33.43 24.33
C ILE A 478 -7.08 32.09 23.63
N SER A 479 -6.24 31.97 22.60
CA SER A 479 -5.97 30.71 21.92
C SER A 479 -5.47 29.65 22.91
N ILE A 480 -4.47 29.99 23.70
CA ILE A 480 -3.95 29.08 24.75
C ILE A 480 -5.04 28.67 25.74
N ALA A 481 -5.84 29.64 26.20
CA ALA A 481 -6.93 29.38 27.15
C ALA A 481 -7.98 28.42 26.55
N LEU A 482 -8.41 28.62 25.30
CA LEU A 482 -9.39 27.80 24.63
C LEU A 482 -8.84 26.35 24.38
N GLN A 483 -7.56 26.22 24.05
CA GLN A 483 -6.93 24.89 23.93
C GLN A 483 -6.93 24.15 25.27
N GLN A 484 -6.61 24.85 26.37
CA GLN A 484 -6.62 24.22 27.71
C GLN A 484 -8.04 23.84 28.14
N ILE A 485 -9.04 24.65 27.82
CA ILE A 485 -10.45 24.33 28.06
C ILE A 485 -10.82 23.07 27.27
N ALA A 486 -10.47 22.99 25.99
CA ALA A 486 -10.73 21.83 25.17
C ALA A 486 -10.03 20.57 25.72
N LYS A 487 -8.77 20.67 26.17
CA LYS A 487 -8.02 19.57 26.83
C LYS A 487 -8.71 19.10 28.10
N ASN A 488 -9.25 20.01 28.88
CA ASN A 488 -9.95 19.66 30.12
C ASN A 488 -11.30 18.99 29.88
N ILE A 489 -12.03 19.39 28.82
CA ILE A 489 -13.36 18.83 28.50
C ILE A 489 -13.25 17.51 27.74
N PHE A 490 -12.40 17.45 26.71
CA PHE A 490 -12.32 16.31 25.77
C PHE A 490 -11.11 15.42 26.01
N GLY A 491 -10.16 15.85 26.86
CA GLY A 491 -8.90 15.16 27.07
C GLY A 491 -7.84 15.49 26.02
N THR A 492 -6.68 14.80 26.12
CA THR A 492 -5.53 15.01 25.23
C THR A 492 -5.48 13.99 24.07
N GLN A 493 -6.38 13.03 24.06
CA GLN A 493 -6.41 11.99 23.03
C GLN A 493 -7.09 12.51 21.76
N ALA A 494 -6.59 12.05 20.61
CA ALA A 494 -7.20 12.35 19.33
C ALA A 494 -8.55 11.62 19.17
N MET A 495 -9.62 12.36 18.90
CA MET A 495 -10.96 11.84 18.72
C MET A 495 -11.25 11.62 17.24
N PRO A 496 -11.79 10.44 16.83
CA PRO A 496 -12.16 10.21 15.44
C PRO A 496 -13.48 10.91 15.11
N LEU A 497 -13.55 11.59 13.97
CA LEU A 497 -14.78 11.97 13.32
C LEU A 497 -15.04 10.98 12.19
N THR A 498 -16.07 10.14 12.33
CA THR A 498 -16.33 9.04 11.41
C THR A 498 -17.10 9.51 10.18
N SER A 499 -16.60 9.20 8.98
CA SER A 499 -17.30 9.48 7.73
C SER A 499 -18.50 8.54 7.53
N PRO A 500 -19.60 8.99 6.88
CA PRO A 500 -20.67 8.10 6.43
C PRO A 500 -20.17 7.06 5.41
N ASP A 501 -20.82 5.88 5.36
CA ASP A 501 -20.44 4.78 4.46
C ASP A 501 -20.38 5.18 2.97
N TRP A 502 -21.24 6.11 2.54
CA TRP A 502 -21.25 6.62 1.17
C TRP A 502 -20.06 7.54 0.86
N LEU A 503 -19.43 8.11 1.88
CA LEU A 503 -18.25 8.97 1.77
C LEU A 503 -16.96 8.19 2.05
N ASP A 504 -17.08 6.98 2.61
CA ASP A 504 -15.96 6.08 2.85
C ASP A 504 -15.67 5.28 1.58
N GLY A 505 -14.51 5.48 1.00
CA GLY A 505 -14.10 4.83 -0.24
C GLY A 505 -13.33 5.75 -1.17
N ALA A 506 -13.15 5.30 -2.40
CA ALA A 506 -12.44 6.05 -3.44
C ALA A 506 -13.04 5.80 -4.82
N PHE A 507 -12.99 6.81 -5.68
CA PHE A 507 -13.14 6.65 -7.11
C PHE A 507 -11.86 6.02 -7.69
N ILE A 508 -11.94 4.75 -8.08
CA ILE A 508 -10.83 4.01 -8.67
C ILE A 508 -10.91 4.17 -10.20
N PHE A 509 -10.05 4.99 -10.77
CA PHE A 509 -9.96 5.19 -12.22
C PHE A 509 -9.12 4.08 -12.88
N ASN A 510 -8.03 3.69 -12.22
CA ASN A 510 -7.15 2.60 -12.68
C ASN A 510 -6.29 2.10 -11.50
N ASP A 511 -5.35 1.19 -11.77
CA ASP A 511 -4.48 0.58 -10.75
C ASP A 511 -3.50 1.56 -10.08
N VAL A 512 -3.41 2.80 -10.55
CA VAL A 512 -2.46 3.82 -10.08
C VAL A 512 -3.17 5.04 -9.49
N LEU A 513 -4.28 5.47 -10.12
CA LEU A 513 -5.04 6.66 -9.74
C LEU A 513 -6.32 6.27 -9.01
N SER A 514 -6.42 6.66 -7.74
CA SER A 514 -7.62 6.53 -6.92
C SER A 514 -7.82 7.78 -6.06
N ILE A 515 -8.99 8.39 -6.13
CA ILE A 515 -9.31 9.62 -5.41
C ILE A 515 -10.29 9.30 -4.29
N SER A 516 -9.90 9.60 -3.04
CA SER A 516 -10.79 9.44 -1.88
C SER A 516 -12.04 10.31 -2.01
N LEU A 517 -13.22 9.74 -1.74
CA LEU A 517 -14.50 10.47 -1.78
C LEU A 517 -14.54 11.65 -0.80
N ILE A 518 -13.90 11.51 0.36
CA ILE A 518 -13.75 12.59 1.34
C ILE A 518 -13.05 13.79 0.72
N ARG A 519 -11.98 13.59 -0.05
CA ARG A 519 -11.24 14.66 -0.72
C ARG A 519 -12.09 15.37 -1.77
N VAL A 520 -12.87 14.61 -2.54
CA VAL A 520 -13.82 15.16 -3.52
C VAL A 520 -14.90 15.99 -2.82
N ALA A 521 -15.42 15.51 -1.67
CA ALA A 521 -16.43 16.24 -0.89
C ALA A 521 -15.86 17.53 -0.31
N ILE A 522 -14.63 17.55 0.21
CA ILE A 522 -13.98 18.75 0.72
C ILE A 522 -13.75 19.77 -0.40
N PHE A 523 -13.33 19.33 -1.58
CA PHE A 523 -13.18 20.19 -2.75
C PHE A 523 -14.52 20.80 -3.17
N ALA A 524 -15.58 19.98 -3.23
CA ALA A 524 -16.94 20.48 -3.52
C ALA A 524 -17.43 21.48 -2.46
N LEU A 525 -17.17 21.20 -1.18
CA LEU A 525 -17.48 22.10 -0.07
C LEU A 525 -16.75 23.44 -0.22
N GLY A 526 -15.47 23.42 -0.60
CA GLY A 526 -14.68 24.63 -0.90
C GLY A 526 -15.31 25.48 -1.99
N ILE A 527 -15.78 24.86 -3.09
CA ILE A 527 -16.49 25.56 -4.17
C ILE A 527 -17.82 26.13 -3.69
N ILE A 528 -18.60 25.35 -2.93
CA ILE A 528 -19.90 25.82 -2.38
C ILE A 528 -19.67 27.04 -1.49
N PHE A 529 -18.70 27.02 -0.60
CA PHE A 529 -18.38 28.16 0.25
C PHE A 529 -17.83 29.35 -0.52
N LEU A 530 -17.01 29.13 -1.55
CA LEU A 530 -16.59 30.23 -2.44
C LEU A 530 -17.78 30.91 -3.08
N ILE A 531 -18.70 30.16 -3.66
CA ILE A 531 -19.93 30.73 -4.29
C ILE A 531 -20.77 31.45 -3.26
N LEU A 532 -20.99 30.85 -2.08
CA LEU A 532 -21.78 31.46 -1.00
C LEU A 532 -21.17 32.78 -0.53
N ILE A 533 -19.86 32.81 -0.31
CA ILE A 533 -19.17 34.04 0.11
C ILE A 533 -19.26 35.12 -0.98
N LEU A 534 -19.05 34.77 -2.25
CA LEU A 534 -19.20 35.72 -3.37
C LEU A 534 -20.62 36.26 -3.47
N LEU A 535 -21.65 35.43 -3.25
CA LEU A 535 -23.05 35.86 -3.21
C LEU A 535 -23.31 36.81 -2.05
N ILE A 536 -22.84 36.49 -0.84
CA ILE A 536 -22.99 37.36 0.33
C ILE A 536 -22.28 38.68 0.10
N MET A 537 -21.03 38.69 -0.31
CA MET A 537 -20.23 39.90 -0.47
C MET A 537 -20.67 40.80 -1.63
N ASN A 538 -21.28 40.25 -2.68
CA ASN A 538 -21.66 41.02 -3.87
C ASN A 538 -23.15 41.27 -4.01
N LYS A 539 -24.01 40.47 -3.37
CA LYS A 539 -25.47 40.55 -3.58
C LYS A 539 -26.27 40.88 -2.33
N THR A 540 -25.63 40.93 -1.14
CA THR A 540 -26.35 41.24 0.10
C THR A 540 -26.01 42.64 0.66
N ARG A 541 -26.91 43.17 1.49
CA ARG A 541 -26.70 44.42 2.23
C ARG A 541 -25.47 44.33 3.15
N LEU A 542 -25.27 43.18 3.81
CA LEU A 542 -24.11 42.96 4.67
C LEU A 542 -22.79 43.12 3.90
N GLY A 543 -22.69 42.55 2.70
CA GLY A 543 -21.50 42.69 1.86
C GLY A 543 -21.24 44.13 1.42
N LEU A 544 -22.30 44.89 1.09
CA LEU A 544 -22.19 46.29 0.74
C LEU A 544 -21.72 47.13 1.94
N GLU A 545 -22.36 46.97 3.10
CA GLU A 545 -22.00 47.65 4.33
C GLU A 545 -20.59 47.33 4.79
N THR A 546 -20.17 46.05 4.66
CA THR A 546 -18.81 45.59 4.94
C THR A 546 -17.79 46.32 4.06
N LYS A 547 -18.03 46.41 2.75
CA LYS A 547 -17.14 47.15 1.82
C LYS A 547 -17.07 48.63 2.17
N ALA A 548 -18.20 49.28 2.52
CA ALA A 548 -18.24 50.67 2.92
C ALA A 548 -17.41 50.93 4.20
N VAL A 549 -17.59 50.10 5.23
CA VAL A 549 -16.82 50.17 6.48
C VAL A 549 -15.33 49.90 6.26
N THR A 550 -14.98 48.98 5.38
CA THR A 550 -13.56 48.67 5.04
C THR A 550 -12.87 49.87 4.37
N GLN A 551 -13.58 50.60 3.48
CA GLN A 551 -13.02 51.75 2.78
C GLN A 551 -12.87 52.94 3.71
N ASN A 552 -13.94 53.36 4.40
CA ASN A 552 -13.90 54.46 5.33
C ASN A 552 -14.97 54.30 6.44
N PRO A 553 -14.58 53.85 7.64
CA PRO A 553 -15.52 53.64 8.75
C PRO A 553 -16.24 54.92 9.19
N MET A 554 -15.57 56.09 9.15
CA MET A 554 -16.16 57.39 9.56
C MET A 554 -17.24 57.83 8.57
N MET A 555 -16.95 57.73 7.27
CA MET A 555 -17.92 58.05 6.22
C MET A 555 -19.12 57.11 6.26
N ALA A 556 -18.86 55.78 6.43
CA ALA A 556 -19.91 54.77 6.58
C ALA A 556 -20.83 55.11 7.77
N SER A 557 -20.27 55.55 8.91
CA SER A 557 -21.03 55.98 10.08
C SER A 557 -21.89 57.21 9.79
N SER A 558 -21.35 58.15 9.06
CA SER A 558 -22.12 59.40 8.66
C SER A 558 -23.29 59.04 7.72
N MET A 559 -23.23 57.93 7.01
CA MET A 559 -24.31 57.39 6.16
C MET A 559 -25.28 56.47 6.91
N GLY A 560 -25.18 56.39 8.25
CA GLY A 560 -26.05 55.56 9.09
C GLY A 560 -25.67 54.09 9.22
N ILE A 561 -24.51 53.70 8.72
CA ILE A 561 -23.97 52.32 8.90
C ILE A 561 -23.22 52.28 10.23
N ASN A 562 -23.56 51.36 11.10
CA ASN A 562 -22.84 51.17 12.37
C ASN A 562 -21.60 50.28 12.20
N PRO A 563 -20.36 50.84 12.21
CA PRO A 563 -19.15 50.07 11.98
C PRO A 563 -18.95 48.95 13.01
N ASP A 564 -19.27 49.18 14.28
CA ASP A 564 -19.11 48.21 15.35
C ASP A 564 -20.00 46.97 15.13
N LYS A 565 -21.24 47.21 14.65
CA LYS A 565 -22.14 46.09 14.31
C LYS A 565 -21.65 45.31 13.11
N ILE A 566 -21.12 45.98 12.10
CA ILE A 566 -20.57 45.33 10.89
C ILE A 566 -19.31 44.53 11.24
N ASN A 567 -18.40 45.09 12.03
CA ASN A 567 -17.20 44.39 12.50
C ASN A 567 -17.56 43.14 13.29
N MET A 568 -18.49 43.22 14.23
CA MET A 568 -18.99 42.11 15.01
C MET A 568 -19.58 41.01 14.13
N LEU A 569 -20.44 41.37 13.17
CA LEU A 569 -21.04 40.38 12.24
C LEU A 569 -19.99 39.76 11.32
N THR A 570 -19.04 40.54 10.82
CA THR A 570 -17.95 40.06 9.96
C THR A 570 -17.03 39.12 10.71
N PHE A 571 -16.70 39.44 11.97
CA PHE A 571 -15.87 38.58 12.80
C PHE A 571 -16.59 37.28 13.12
N GLY A 572 -17.86 37.33 13.51
CA GLY A 572 -18.69 36.14 13.72
C GLY A 572 -18.79 35.28 12.45
N PHE A 573 -19.01 35.90 11.29
CA PHE A 573 -19.10 35.20 10.01
C PHE A 573 -17.80 34.51 9.64
N GLY A 574 -16.65 35.17 9.78
CA GLY A 574 -15.34 34.59 9.55
C GLY A 574 -15.05 33.41 10.50
N SER A 575 -15.43 33.55 11.78
CA SER A 575 -15.31 32.46 12.77
C SER A 575 -16.25 31.29 12.45
N GLY A 576 -17.48 31.60 11.95
CA GLY A 576 -18.44 30.58 11.51
C GLY A 576 -17.90 29.71 10.37
N ILE A 577 -17.27 30.34 9.38
CA ILE A 577 -16.62 29.62 8.27
C ILE A 577 -15.48 28.77 8.78
N ALA A 578 -14.65 29.25 9.71
CA ALA A 578 -13.58 28.47 10.33
C ALA A 578 -14.12 27.22 11.05
N GLY A 579 -15.30 27.36 11.71
CA GLY A 579 -15.96 26.20 12.33
C GLY A 579 -16.39 25.14 11.32
N VAL A 580 -16.91 25.53 10.17
CA VAL A 580 -17.24 24.62 9.07
C VAL A 580 -15.98 23.94 8.51
N ALA A 581 -14.89 24.71 8.33
CA ALA A 581 -13.60 24.17 7.95
C ALA A 581 -13.13 23.13 8.97
N GLY A 582 -13.35 23.35 10.27
CA GLY A 582 -13.03 22.43 11.35
C GLY A 582 -13.73 21.08 11.21
N VAL A 583 -15.02 21.04 10.89
CA VAL A 583 -15.74 19.79 10.61
C VAL A 583 -15.14 19.07 9.40
N ALA A 584 -14.86 19.79 8.30
CA ALA A 584 -14.26 19.20 7.09
C ALA A 584 -12.86 18.65 7.35
N ILE A 585 -12.04 19.37 8.11
CA ILE A 585 -10.71 18.92 8.53
C ILE A 585 -10.81 17.70 9.45
N GLY A 586 -11.76 17.67 10.39
CA GLY A 586 -12.01 16.57 11.30
C GLY A 586 -12.38 15.25 10.59
N LEU A 587 -13.03 15.32 9.42
CA LEU A 587 -13.30 14.15 8.56
C LEU A 587 -12.04 13.64 7.85
N PHE A 588 -11.11 14.52 7.56
CA PHE A 588 -9.84 14.18 6.88
C PHE A 588 -8.76 13.76 7.86
N SER A 589 -8.73 14.40 9.04
CA SER A 589 -7.75 14.19 10.10
C SER A 589 -8.47 13.88 11.42
N LYS A 590 -7.75 13.46 12.43
CA LYS A 590 -8.32 13.27 13.77
C LYS A 590 -8.53 14.61 14.46
N VAL A 591 -9.62 14.74 15.21
CA VAL A 591 -9.91 15.93 16.03
C VAL A 591 -9.02 15.92 17.28
N THR A 592 -8.20 16.94 17.41
CA THR A 592 -7.32 17.17 18.57
C THR A 592 -7.50 18.57 19.10
N SER A 593 -7.08 18.82 20.34
CA SER A 593 -7.06 20.16 20.92
C SER A 593 -6.04 21.10 20.24
N GLU A 594 -5.15 20.57 19.42
CA GLU A 594 -4.10 21.30 18.71
C GLU A 594 -4.39 21.49 17.21
N ILE A 595 -5.49 20.91 16.72
CA ILE A 595 -5.88 20.98 15.30
C ILE A 595 -5.95 22.42 14.76
N GLY A 596 -6.35 23.37 15.61
CA GLY A 596 -6.37 24.79 15.26
C GLY A 596 -4.97 25.35 15.00
N SER A 597 -4.02 24.99 15.85
CA SER A 597 -2.62 25.42 15.74
C SER A 597 -1.94 24.87 14.50
N ASP A 598 -2.31 23.66 14.08
CA ASP A 598 -1.75 23.00 12.89
C ASP A 598 -2.15 23.75 11.59
N TYR A 599 -3.29 24.43 11.58
CA TYR A 599 -3.81 25.10 10.37
C TYR A 599 -3.72 26.63 10.41
N ILE A 600 -3.50 27.26 11.58
CA ILE A 600 -3.47 28.74 11.67
C ILE A 600 -2.31 29.34 10.87
N VAL A 601 -1.13 28.71 10.91
CA VAL A 601 0.07 29.19 10.23
C VAL A 601 -0.14 29.17 8.72
N GLN A 602 -0.64 28.05 8.17
CA GLN A 602 -0.93 27.90 6.75
C GLN A 602 -2.06 28.83 6.31
N SER A 603 -3.08 29.02 7.14
CA SER A 603 -4.17 29.99 6.88
C SER A 603 -3.65 31.41 6.79
N PHE A 604 -2.79 31.81 7.73
CA PHE A 604 -2.18 33.13 7.74
C PHE A 604 -1.25 33.31 6.51
N MET A 605 -0.39 32.35 6.21
CA MET A 605 0.45 32.39 5.00
C MET A 605 -0.39 32.51 3.73
N THR A 606 -1.49 31.74 3.65
CA THR A 606 -2.43 31.79 2.51
C THR A 606 -3.01 33.18 2.31
N VAL A 607 -3.45 33.87 3.40
CA VAL A 607 -4.02 35.21 3.35
C VAL A 607 -2.96 36.25 2.98
N VAL A 608 -1.75 36.17 3.54
CA VAL A 608 -0.66 37.10 3.26
C VAL A 608 -0.19 36.96 1.80
N VAL A 609 0.05 35.78 1.33
CA VAL A 609 0.50 35.51 -0.05
C VAL A 609 -0.60 35.85 -1.06
N GLY A 610 -1.84 35.51 -0.72
CA GLY A 610 -3.01 35.83 -1.57
C GLY A 610 -3.44 37.29 -1.57
N GLY A 611 -2.99 38.06 -0.60
CA GLY A 611 -3.40 39.45 -0.39
C GLY A 611 -4.60 39.57 0.54
N VAL A 612 -4.38 40.36 1.60
CA VAL A 612 -5.34 40.56 2.69
C VAL A 612 -6.67 41.14 2.16
N GLY A 613 -7.78 40.52 2.51
CA GLY A 613 -9.13 40.97 2.12
C GLY A 613 -9.55 40.59 0.69
N SER A 614 -8.72 39.88 -0.06
CA SER A 614 -9.04 39.42 -1.41
C SER A 614 -9.50 37.97 -1.41
N ILE A 615 -10.76 37.70 -1.73
CA ILE A 615 -11.33 36.34 -1.83
C ILE A 615 -10.59 35.55 -2.92
N TRP A 616 -10.40 36.13 -4.10
CA TRP A 616 -9.70 35.53 -5.22
C TRP A 616 -8.20 35.33 -4.93
N GLY A 617 -7.61 36.29 -4.21
CA GLY A 617 -6.24 36.19 -3.75
C GLY A 617 -6.07 35.02 -2.76
N THR A 618 -6.97 34.88 -1.80
CA THR A 618 -6.96 33.76 -0.84
C THR A 618 -7.09 32.41 -1.57
N LEU A 619 -7.95 32.33 -2.58
CA LEU A 619 -8.06 31.10 -3.42
C LEU A 619 -6.76 30.80 -4.16
N ALA A 620 -6.14 31.79 -4.77
CA ALA A 620 -4.87 31.64 -5.47
C ALA A 620 -3.74 31.26 -4.49
N GLY A 621 -3.67 31.94 -3.32
CA GLY A 621 -2.69 31.66 -2.26
C GLY A 621 -2.83 30.25 -1.70
N SER A 622 -4.04 29.79 -1.41
CA SER A 622 -4.31 28.44 -0.92
C SER A 622 -3.93 27.39 -1.97
N THR A 623 -4.21 27.67 -3.24
CA THR A 623 -3.85 26.76 -4.34
C THR A 623 -2.33 26.65 -4.48
N LEU A 624 -1.63 27.77 -4.43
CA LEU A 624 -0.18 27.80 -4.52
C LEU A 624 0.47 27.03 -3.36
N ILE A 625 0.08 27.34 -2.12
CA ILE A 625 0.67 26.74 -0.92
C ILE A 625 0.34 25.25 -0.85
N GLY A 626 -0.92 24.85 -1.07
CA GLY A 626 -1.34 23.45 -1.02
C GLY A 626 -0.65 22.60 -2.07
N MET A 627 -0.49 23.12 -3.31
CA MET A 627 0.26 22.42 -4.36
C MET A 627 1.74 22.33 -4.04
N LEU A 628 2.38 23.44 -3.65
CA LEU A 628 3.81 23.42 -3.30
C LEU A 628 4.11 22.46 -2.16
N GLN A 629 3.28 22.42 -1.14
CA GLN A 629 3.46 21.49 -0.02
C GLN A 629 3.41 20.04 -0.50
N LYS A 630 2.41 19.68 -1.31
CA LYS A 630 2.33 18.29 -1.83
C LYS A 630 3.47 17.95 -2.78
N PHE A 631 3.95 18.90 -3.56
CA PHE A 631 5.14 18.72 -4.37
C PHE A 631 6.39 18.45 -3.52
N ILE A 632 6.60 19.24 -2.46
CA ILE A 632 7.77 19.10 -1.57
C ILE A 632 7.69 17.79 -0.77
N GLU A 633 6.51 17.39 -0.31
CA GLU A 633 6.32 16.10 0.38
C GLU A 633 6.64 14.89 -0.53
N TRP A 634 6.49 15.05 -1.84
CA TRP A 634 6.72 13.97 -2.80
C TRP A 634 8.20 13.84 -3.21
N PHE A 635 8.97 14.92 -3.18
CA PHE A 635 10.41 14.93 -3.48
C PHE A 635 11.25 14.59 -2.25
#